data_45a5e9e5e9c6363bbbb8888ae8e42660
#
_entry.id   45a5e9e5e9c6363bbbb8888ae8e42660
#
_cell.length_a   1.000
_cell.length_b   1.000
_cell.length_c   1.000
_cell.angle_alpha   90.00
_cell.angle_beta   90.00
_cell.angle_gamma   90.00
#
_symmetry.space_group_name_H-M   'P 1'
#
loop_
_entity.id
_entity.type
_entity.pdbx_description
1 polymer ?
#
loop_
_entity_poly.entity_id
_entity_poly.type
_entity_poly.pdbx_seq_one_letter_code
_entity_poly.pdbx_strand_id
1 'polypeptide(L)'
;MKKGFLIVVSLMMLLVNTSLSWAVSDLDACWSFNKASDYPRAIESGKKATKSEPRNSDSFYCLGQAYFNSGEFKLALQEMSQAELLTSKKDDLMYVYNFLGLIQHKMGETEQALQQYNRALTLARELGNSNQEASELNNVASIFKERGQLDQALEYYEKSIKLNSEDKNANTYNNIALLYTKKGEYQKCVDFLKKSIAIHENNGNYHGQAQTLLNLGDTYREMKLYTEANDTLFSGLEKIRKLKDSYWEAVAHQYIGWLYSNMGNISLARKWMKPAVDIYTRIGAADSAKQAQADLDYLLQPRPYAGIEIGAKGVKAVVLIMTPRVDEGYDVNEPFRRSINTTIFAGVKLKGAFDSQSIDETAKAVKELYDQISSKYKIDTNNFYFVGSSAVAKATNRDQLAEKVKELTGQNLGFITKDDEVLFNVIGSIPSDKISKALSIDIGSGNTKIGYWDRNNKRDNVVAVEIPLGTVSLADAVLKAGDDPKALSNAADKVIKEELSPKLRQAMQKSPGFRNRRPVYLVGGIVWAIATMAKPGNYQDFTKLTPNDVDAFISGIKKNPDSYLNPSLTHIKDAETRKWAEGQINSVKDVFTPENMLSGAKLLKSIFTEMKIKEGYFARWGSWLAGKVYLQAYDAEEQAAKQQ
;
A
#
# COMPACT_ATOMS: atom_id res chain seq x y z
N MET A 1 -6.72 -59.72 67.26
CA MET A 1 -6.76 -58.27 67.17
C MET A 1 -6.29 -57.74 65.75
N LYS A 2 -6.70 -58.37 64.64
CA LYS A 2 -6.38 -57.90 63.28
C LYS A 2 -7.58 -57.84 62.30
N LYS A 3 -8.82 -58.08 62.79
CA LYS A 3 -10.02 -57.96 61.91
C LYS A 3 -10.94 -56.77 62.26
N GLY A 4 -10.68 -56.05 63.34
CA GLY A 4 -11.48 -54.87 63.73
C GLY A 4 -10.98 -53.55 63.15
N PHE A 5 -9.72 -53.48 62.65
CA PHE A 5 -9.11 -52.24 62.17
C PHE A 5 -9.41 -51.96 60.68
N LEU A 6 -9.78 -53.01 59.92
CA LEU A 6 -10.10 -52.81 58.45
C LEU A 6 -11.54 -52.32 58.22
N ILE A 7 -12.45 -52.53 59.12
CA ILE A 7 -13.89 -52.12 59.00
C ILE A 7 -14.06 -50.63 59.34
N VAL A 8 -13.26 -50.10 60.28
CA VAL A 8 -13.32 -48.67 60.65
C VAL A 8 -12.66 -47.77 59.60
N VAL A 9 -11.61 -48.24 58.93
CA VAL A 9 -10.97 -47.52 57.86
C VAL A 9 -11.83 -47.51 56.57
N SER A 10 -12.59 -48.59 56.29
CA SER A 10 -13.54 -48.63 55.16
C SER A 10 -14.79 -47.75 55.40
N LEU A 11 -15.24 -47.60 56.65
CA LEU A 11 -16.36 -46.69 56.96
C LEU A 11 -15.92 -45.20 56.99
N MET A 12 -14.69 -44.91 57.39
CA MET A 12 -14.14 -43.53 57.26
C MET A 12 -13.82 -43.12 55.84
N MET A 13 -13.44 -44.04 54.91
CA MET A 13 -13.30 -43.74 53.51
C MET A 13 -14.63 -43.59 52.76
N LEU A 14 -15.75 -44.12 53.30
CA LEU A 14 -17.09 -43.91 52.72
C LEU A 14 -17.77 -42.63 53.23
N LEU A 15 -17.25 -42.01 54.31
CA LEU A 15 -17.76 -40.73 54.83
C LEU A 15 -16.98 -39.48 54.35
N VAL A 16 -15.89 -39.67 53.64
CA VAL A 16 -15.08 -38.55 53.09
C VAL A 16 -15.40 -38.26 51.61
N ASN A 17 -16.21 -39.08 50.94
CA ASN A 17 -16.60 -38.87 49.53
C ASN A 17 -18.02 -38.36 49.32
N THR A 18 -18.64 -37.81 50.32
CA THR A 18 -19.77 -36.88 50.13
C THR A 18 -19.26 -35.45 50.28
N SER A 19 -18.31 -35.04 49.46
CA SER A 19 -18.24 -33.64 49.09
C SER A 19 -19.59 -33.35 48.41
N LEU A 20 -20.48 -32.69 49.13
CA LEU A 20 -21.57 -31.96 48.51
C LEU A 20 -20.90 -31.02 47.49
N SER A 21 -20.80 -31.44 46.26
CA SER A 21 -20.70 -30.50 45.18
C SER A 21 -22.01 -29.72 45.21
N TRP A 22 -21.98 -28.54 45.80
CA TRP A 22 -23.04 -27.58 45.58
C TRP A 22 -23.06 -27.42 44.06
N ALA A 23 -24.07 -28.01 43.42
CA ALA A 23 -24.27 -27.82 42.01
C ALA A 23 -24.48 -26.31 41.83
N VAL A 24 -23.52 -25.67 41.20
CA VAL A 24 -23.62 -24.25 40.82
C VAL A 24 -24.92 -24.12 40.04
N SER A 25 -25.82 -23.23 40.45
CA SER A 25 -27.08 -23.05 39.74
C SER A 25 -26.80 -22.63 38.29
N ASP A 26 -27.69 -22.97 37.38
CA ASP A 26 -27.54 -22.55 35.96
C ASP A 26 -27.46 -21.01 35.84
N LEU A 27 -28.12 -20.28 36.76
CA LEU A 27 -28.02 -18.82 36.82
C LEU A 27 -26.65 -18.36 37.31
N ASP A 28 -26.10 -18.94 38.37
CA ASP A 28 -24.76 -18.63 38.88
C ASP A 28 -23.68 -18.97 37.82
N ALA A 29 -23.86 -20.07 37.09
CA ALA A 29 -23.00 -20.46 35.99
C ALA A 29 -23.06 -19.43 34.85
N CYS A 30 -24.28 -18.95 34.49
CA CYS A 30 -24.45 -17.87 33.51
C CYS A 30 -23.68 -16.61 33.90
N TRP A 31 -23.82 -16.15 35.13
CA TRP A 31 -23.09 -14.97 35.64
C TRP A 31 -21.57 -15.17 35.64
N SER A 32 -21.14 -16.36 36.07
CA SER A 32 -19.71 -16.70 36.10
C SER A 32 -19.08 -16.69 34.72
N PHE A 33 -19.77 -17.29 33.73
CA PHE A 33 -19.28 -17.31 32.33
C PHE A 33 -19.36 -15.94 31.66
N ASN A 34 -20.40 -15.14 31.92
CA ASN A 34 -20.46 -13.75 31.48
C ASN A 34 -19.27 -12.94 31.99
N LYS A 35 -18.96 -13.06 33.29
CA LYS A 35 -17.81 -12.41 33.93
C LYS A 35 -16.46 -12.87 33.34
N ALA A 36 -16.38 -14.15 32.96
CA ALA A 36 -15.20 -14.73 32.30
C ALA A 36 -15.13 -14.45 30.78
N SER A 37 -16.10 -13.70 30.22
CA SER A 37 -16.24 -13.43 28.77
C SER A 37 -16.39 -14.70 27.92
N ASP A 38 -16.87 -15.79 28.53
CA ASP A 38 -17.20 -17.06 27.86
C ASP A 38 -18.68 -17.06 27.46
N TYR A 39 -19.01 -16.25 26.48
CA TYR A 39 -20.39 -16.00 26.09
C TYR A 39 -21.13 -17.23 25.56
N PRO A 40 -20.50 -18.17 24.81
CA PRO A 40 -21.16 -19.41 24.42
C PRO A 40 -21.66 -20.23 25.59
N ARG A 41 -20.83 -20.41 26.66
CA ARG A 41 -21.24 -21.13 27.85
C ARG A 41 -22.21 -20.30 28.71
N ALA A 42 -22.08 -18.99 28.76
CA ALA A 42 -23.03 -18.11 29.41
C ALA A 42 -24.43 -18.22 28.79
N ILE A 43 -24.53 -18.23 27.44
CA ILE A 43 -25.80 -18.43 26.72
C ILE A 43 -26.40 -19.80 27.00
N GLU A 44 -25.59 -20.87 26.98
CA GLU A 44 -26.07 -22.21 27.28
C GLU A 44 -26.66 -22.32 28.73
N SER A 45 -25.90 -21.81 29.70
CA SER A 45 -26.34 -21.81 31.12
C SER A 45 -27.55 -20.89 31.31
N GLY A 46 -27.58 -19.71 30.70
CA GLY A 46 -28.72 -18.79 30.74
C GLY A 46 -30.01 -19.41 30.17
N LYS A 47 -29.92 -20.13 29.04
CA LYS A 47 -31.06 -20.88 28.47
C LYS A 47 -31.58 -21.99 29.40
N LYS A 48 -30.70 -22.61 30.17
CA LYS A 48 -31.12 -23.60 31.20
C LYS A 48 -31.79 -22.87 32.36
N ALA A 49 -31.22 -21.78 32.86
CA ALA A 49 -31.76 -20.97 33.93
C ALA A 49 -33.17 -20.44 33.61
N THR A 50 -33.40 -19.90 32.43
CA THR A 50 -34.73 -19.41 32.01
C THR A 50 -35.77 -20.52 31.88
N LYS A 51 -35.37 -21.77 31.64
CA LYS A 51 -36.28 -22.94 31.62
C LYS A 51 -36.59 -23.45 33.02
N SER A 52 -35.59 -23.50 33.89
CA SER A 52 -35.75 -23.98 35.27
C SER A 52 -36.47 -22.94 36.14
N GLU A 53 -36.24 -21.66 35.86
CA GLU A 53 -36.77 -20.54 36.64
C GLU A 53 -37.50 -19.51 35.73
N PRO A 54 -38.64 -19.87 35.11
CA PRO A 54 -39.29 -19.05 34.09
C PRO A 54 -39.96 -17.77 34.61
N ARG A 55 -39.96 -17.54 35.90
CA ARG A 55 -40.46 -16.32 36.55
C ARG A 55 -39.38 -15.51 37.24
N ASN A 56 -38.12 -15.93 37.10
CA ASN A 56 -36.98 -15.23 37.68
C ASN A 56 -36.42 -14.23 36.64
N SER A 57 -36.62 -12.93 36.90
CA SER A 57 -36.12 -11.82 36.09
C SER A 57 -34.60 -11.90 35.84
N ASP A 58 -33.81 -12.32 36.87
CA ASP A 58 -32.36 -12.38 36.81
C ASP A 58 -31.85 -13.41 35.79
N SER A 59 -32.63 -14.51 35.58
CA SER A 59 -32.30 -15.52 34.57
C SER A 59 -32.35 -14.93 33.15
N PHE A 60 -33.39 -14.14 32.85
CA PHE A 60 -33.55 -13.46 31.58
C PHE A 60 -32.56 -12.31 31.43
N TYR A 61 -32.28 -11.57 32.48
CA TYR A 61 -31.29 -10.52 32.48
C TYR A 61 -29.89 -11.07 32.15
N CYS A 62 -29.47 -12.16 32.82
CA CYS A 62 -28.17 -12.78 32.56
C CYS A 62 -28.05 -13.30 31.12
N LEU A 63 -29.11 -13.96 30.60
CA LEU A 63 -29.14 -14.45 29.23
C LEU A 63 -29.12 -13.29 28.24
N GLY A 64 -29.88 -12.22 28.48
CA GLY A 64 -29.88 -11.00 27.66
C GLY A 64 -28.52 -10.34 27.63
N GLN A 65 -27.81 -10.29 28.76
CA GLN A 65 -26.44 -9.78 28.80
C GLN A 65 -25.46 -10.66 28.00
N ALA A 66 -25.60 -12.00 28.09
CA ALA A 66 -24.76 -12.91 27.31
C ALA A 66 -24.95 -12.73 25.80
N TYR A 67 -26.20 -12.59 25.34
CA TYR A 67 -26.51 -12.29 23.95
C TYR A 67 -26.00 -10.93 23.51
N PHE A 68 -26.11 -9.89 24.33
CA PHE A 68 -25.57 -8.58 24.04
C PHE A 68 -24.05 -8.63 23.84
N ASN A 69 -23.35 -9.28 24.75
CA ASN A 69 -21.90 -9.41 24.72
C ASN A 69 -21.40 -10.28 23.55
N SER A 70 -22.24 -11.21 23.05
CA SER A 70 -21.97 -12.01 21.84
C SER A 70 -22.35 -11.28 20.53
N GLY A 71 -22.96 -10.08 20.62
CA GLY A 71 -23.40 -9.31 19.46
C GLY A 71 -24.80 -9.67 18.91
N GLU A 72 -25.52 -10.56 19.58
CA GLU A 72 -26.86 -11.03 19.18
C GLU A 72 -27.96 -10.09 19.73
N PHE A 73 -27.93 -8.81 19.31
CA PHE A 73 -28.73 -7.73 19.90
C PHE A 73 -30.24 -7.95 19.88
N LYS A 74 -30.79 -8.60 18.84
CA LYS A 74 -32.23 -8.92 18.77
C LYS A 74 -32.65 -9.92 19.84
N LEU A 75 -31.83 -10.94 20.09
CA LEU A 75 -32.08 -11.90 21.15
C LEU A 75 -31.89 -11.26 22.54
N ALA A 76 -30.85 -10.43 22.67
CA ALA A 76 -30.65 -9.65 23.90
C ALA A 76 -31.86 -8.77 24.23
N LEU A 77 -32.43 -8.07 23.23
CA LEU A 77 -33.63 -7.26 23.41
C LEU A 77 -34.84 -8.09 23.86
N GLN A 78 -35.04 -9.27 23.26
CA GLN A 78 -36.12 -10.17 23.63
C GLN A 78 -36.02 -10.62 25.08
N GLU A 79 -34.85 -11.10 25.48
CA GLU A 79 -34.66 -11.61 26.86
C GLU A 79 -34.73 -10.48 27.89
N MET A 80 -34.18 -9.32 27.59
CA MET A 80 -34.23 -8.15 28.48
C MET A 80 -35.65 -7.60 28.64
N SER A 81 -36.47 -7.65 27.57
CA SER A 81 -37.90 -7.31 27.65
C SER A 81 -38.67 -8.30 28.50
N GLN A 82 -38.30 -9.59 28.53
CA GLN A 82 -38.89 -10.56 29.46
C GLN A 82 -38.48 -10.23 30.90
N ALA A 83 -37.24 -9.85 31.16
CA ALA A 83 -36.79 -9.41 32.46
C ALA A 83 -37.60 -8.18 32.95
N GLU A 84 -37.89 -7.20 32.09
CA GLU A 84 -38.75 -6.04 32.40
C GLU A 84 -40.16 -6.50 32.88
N LEU A 85 -40.75 -7.45 32.16
CA LEU A 85 -42.11 -7.94 32.49
C LEU A 85 -42.18 -8.73 33.82
N LEU A 86 -41.09 -9.32 34.26
CA LEU A 86 -41.03 -10.22 35.39
C LEU A 86 -40.67 -9.54 36.72
N THR A 87 -40.16 -8.31 36.68
CA THR A 87 -39.83 -7.58 37.92
C THR A 87 -40.66 -6.31 38.07
N SER A 88 -41.02 -5.99 39.32
CA SER A 88 -41.63 -4.72 39.70
C SER A 88 -40.77 -3.93 40.69
N LYS A 89 -39.61 -4.48 41.05
CA LYS A 89 -38.67 -3.80 41.95
C LYS A 89 -37.96 -2.69 41.21
N LYS A 90 -37.99 -1.49 41.81
CA LYS A 90 -37.37 -0.31 41.18
C LYS A 90 -35.88 -0.46 40.92
N ASP A 91 -35.16 -1.11 41.83
CA ASP A 91 -33.73 -1.39 41.66
C ASP A 91 -33.46 -2.26 40.42
N ASP A 92 -34.20 -3.36 40.26
CA ASP A 92 -34.05 -4.28 39.13
C ASP A 92 -34.44 -3.58 37.83
N LEU A 93 -35.58 -2.85 37.80
CA LEU A 93 -36.06 -2.09 36.65
C LEU A 93 -35.06 -1.01 36.19
N MET A 94 -34.38 -0.36 37.13
CA MET A 94 -33.35 0.63 36.80
C MET A 94 -32.23 0.03 35.94
N TYR A 95 -31.73 -1.14 36.33
CA TYR A 95 -30.69 -1.85 35.55
C TYR A 95 -31.24 -2.41 34.25
N VAL A 96 -32.47 -2.94 34.23
CA VAL A 96 -33.12 -3.42 33.00
C VAL A 96 -33.28 -2.29 31.98
N TYR A 97 -33.77 -1.10 32.38
CA TYR A 97 -33.90 0.04 31.49
C TYR A 97 -32.55 0.53 30.97
N ASN A 98 -31.53 0.61 31.82
CA ASN A 98 -30.17 0.90 31.38
C ASN A 98 -29.74 -0.06 30.26
N PHE A 99 -29.93 -1.36 30.46
CA PHE A 99 -29.48 -2.37 29.51
C PHE A 99 -30.30 -2.38 28.22
N LEU A 100 -31.64 -2.18 28.30
CA LEU A 100 -32.50 -1.97 27.13
C LEU A 100 -32.01 -0.76 26.32
N GLY A 101 -31.67 0.33 27.01
CA GLY A 101 -31.10 1.51 26.36
C GLY A 101 -29.78 1.19 25.65
N LEU A 102 -28.88 0.43 26.25
CA LEU A 102 -27.63 0.00 25.63
C LEU A 102 -27.85 -0.85 24.37
N ILE A 103 -28.78 -1.82 24.44
CA ILE A 103 -29.13 -2.70 23.32
C ILE A 103 -29.69 -1.88 22.16
N GLN A 104 -30.70 -1.03 22.43
CA GLN A 104 -31.33 -0.19 21.42
C GLN A 104 -30.37 0.80 20.79
N HIS A 105 -29.45 1.36 21.59
CA HIS A 105 -28.40 2.24 21.10
C HIS A 105 -27.47 1.50 20.12
N LYS A 106 -27.06 0.25 20.45
CA LYS A 106 -26.26 -0.61 19.55
C LYS A 106 -26.99 -1.01 18.26
N MET A 107 -28.32 -1.07 18.31
CA MET A 107 -29.17 -1.33 17.13
C MET A 107 -29.43 -0.06 16.29
N GLY A 108 -28.95 1.11 16.73
CA GLY A 108 -29.20 2.39 16.07
C GLY A 108 -30.57 3.02 16.40
N GLU A 109 -31.31 2.42 17.33
CA GLU A 109 -32.65 2.86 17.77
C GLU A 109 -32.50 3.99 18.81
N THR A 110 -31.92 5.10 18.40
CA THR A 110 -31.42 6.19 19.26
C THR A 110 -32.55 6.84 20.11
N GLU A 111 -33.77 6.98 19.59
CA GLU A 111 -34.90 7.56 20.32
C GLU A 111 -35.39 6.63 21.44
N GLN A 112 -35.50 5.34 21.13
CA GLN A 112 -35.89 4.33 22.11
C GLN A 112 -34.82 4.22 23.20
N ALA A 113 -33.54 4.21 22.80
CA ALA A 113 -32.42 4.20 23.75
C ALA A 113 -32.48 5.39 24.72
N LEU A 114 -32.72 6.60 24.22
CA LEU A 114 -32.85 7.80 25.03
C LEU A 114 -34.04 7.70 26.02
N GLN A 115 -35.16 7.14 25.56
CA GLN A 115 -36.32 6.92 26.41
C GLN A 115 -35.98 5.94 27.58
N GLN A 116 -35.31 4.86 27.29
CA GLN A 116 -34.92 3.88 28.31
C GLN A 116 -33.91 4.47 29.32
N TYR A 117 -32.87 5.17 28.82
CA TYR A 117 -31.93 5.86 29.72
C TYR A 117 -32.60 6.90 30.62
N ASN A 118 -33.59 7.65 30.12
CA ASN A 118 -34.35 8.58 30.95
C ASN A 118 -35.22 7.88 31.99
N ARG A 119 -35.79 6.70 31.68
CA ARG A 119 -36.53 5.86 32.68
C ARG A 119 -35.57 5.38 33.77
N ALA A 120 -34.39 4.86 33.39
CA ALA A 120 -33.35 4.43 34.34
C ALA A 120 -32.86 5.61 35.20
N LEU A 121 -32.61 6.79 34.57
CA LEU A 121 -32.20 8.02 35.26
C LEU A 121 -33.22 8.47 36.31
N THR A 122 -34.51 8.38 35.99
CA THR A 122 -35.58 8.73 36.92
C THR A 122 -35.56 7.80 38.15
N LEU A 123 -35.45 6.50 37.92
CA LEU A 123 -35.38 5.51 39.01
C LEU A 123 -34.09 5.67 39.85
N ALA A 124 -32.95 5.95 39.21
CA ALA A 124 -31.69 6.19 39.91
C ALA A 124 -31.81 7.37 40.89
N ARG A 125 -32.49 8.46 40.47
CA ARG A 125 -32.79 9.64 41.31
C ARG A 125 -33.75 9.29 42.47
N GLU A 126 -34.84 8.57 42.18
CA GLU A 126 -35.80 8.17 43.19
C GLU A 126 -35.16 7.26 44.27
N LEU A 127 -34.20 6.41 43.86
CA LEU A 127 -33.50 5.50 44.75
C LEU A 127 -32.28 6.13 45.44
N GLY A 128 -31.91 7.36 45.09
CA GLY A 128 -30.71 8.01 45.59
C GLY A 128 -29.41 7.33 45.14
N ASN A 129 -29.44 6.60 44.02
CA ASN A 129 -28.27 5.89 43.48
C ASN A 129 -27.44 6.80 42.58
N SER A 130 -26.57 7.59 43.19
CA SER A 130 -25.74 8.58 42.47
C SER A 130 -24.81 7.95 41.39
N ASN A 131 -24.31 6.73 41.65
CA ASN A 131 -23.44 6.06 40.66
C ASN A 131 -24.22 5.71 39.37
N GLN A 132 -25.45 5.18 39.54
CA GLN A 132 -26.29 4.84 38.39
C GLN A 132 -26.79 6.14 37.70
N GLU A 133 -27.17 7.15 38.48
CA GLU A 133 -27.51 8.47 37.91
C GLU A 133 -26.40 9.04 37.03
N ALA A 134 -25.15 8.95 37.51
CA ALA A 134 -24.00 9.39 36.74
C ALA A 134 -23.80 8.57 35.45
N SER A 135 -24.02 7.25 35.50
CA SER A 135 -23.95 6.36 34.35
C SER A 135 -25.01 6.71 33.31
N GLU A 136 -26.24 6.94 33.73
CA GLU A 136 -27.33 7.32 32.80
C GLU A 136 -27.10 8.69 32.18
N LEU A 137 -26.62 9.68 32.93
CA LEU A 137 -26.25 10.99 32.40
C LEU A 137 -25.15 10.86 31.35
N ASN A 138 -24.17 9.98 31.56
CA ASN A 138 -23.12 9.70 30.57
C ASN A 138 -23.68 9.04 29.30
N ASN A 139 -24.64 8.11 29.43
CA ASN A 139 -25.30 7.45 28.31
C ASN A 139 -26.14 8.46 27.49
N VAL A 140 -26.94 9.30 28.17
CA VAL A 140 -27.71 10.39 27.55
C VAL A 140 -26.78 11.38 26.83
N ALA A 141 -25.66 11.75 27.46
CA ALA A 141 -24.66 12.62 26.82
C ALA A 141 -24.08 12.02 25.54
N SER A 142 -23.86 10.71 25.52
CA SER A 142 -23.37 10.01 24.32
C SER A 142 -24.36 10.11 23.15
N ILE A 143 -25.65 9.99 23.42
CA ILE A 143 -26.70 10.20 22.41
C ILE A 143 -26.64 11.62 21.86
N PHE A 144 -26.56 12.66 22.72
CA PHE A 144 -26.45 14.05 22.28
C PHE A 144 -25.17 14.29 21.44
N LYS A 145 -24.05 13.67 21.83
CA LYS A 145 -22.80 13.74 21.06
C LYS A 145 -22.96 13.16 19.65
N GLU A 146 -23.66 12.04 19.51
CA GLU A 146 -23.92 11.40 18.21
C GLU A 146 -24.82 12.25 17.31
N ARG A 147 -25.81 12.92 17.90
CA ARG A 147 -26.68 13.89 17.21
C ARG A 147 -25.98 15.21 16.84
N GLY A 148 -24.71 15.39 17.20
CA GLY A 148 -23.97 16.63 16.97
C GLY A 148 -24.31 17.75 17.94
N GLN A 149 -25.13 17.51 18.96
CA GLN A 149 -25.53 18.47 19.99
C GLN A 149 -24.42 18.51 21.07
N LEU A 150 -23.23 19.00 20.67
CA LEU A 150 -22.00 18.83 21.46
C LEU A 150 -22.03 19.61 22.80
N ASP A 151 -22.67 20.78 22.84
CA ASP A 151 -22.74 21.57 24.08
C ASP A 151 -23.68 20.92 25.11
N GLN A 152 -24.79 20.36 24.65
CA GLN A 152 -25.70 19.58 25.52
C GLN A 152 -25.03 18.32 26.02
N ALA A 153 -24.31 17.61 25.15
CA ALA A 153 -23.54 16.44 25.57
C ALA A 153 -22.53 16.79 26.66
N LEU A 154 -21.80 17.91 26.51
CA LEU A 154 -20.84 18.36 27.52
C LEU A 154 -21.52 18.66 28.87
N GLU A 155 -22.66 19.36 28.87
CA GLU A 155 -23.41 19.63 30.07
C GLU A 155 -23.80 18.34 30.83
N TYR A 156 -24.28 17.34 30.11
CA TYR A 156 -24.65 16.05 30.72
C TYR A 156 -23.41 15.27 31.24
N TYR A 157 -22.29 15.29 30.53
CA TYR A 157 -21.04 14.70 31.03
C TYR A 157 -20.54 15.41 32.29
N GLU A 158 -20.61 16.73 32.36
CA GLU A 158 -20.21 17.50 33.55
C GLU A 158 -21.11 17.19 34.76
N LYS A 159 -22.44 17.01 34.54
CA LYS A 159 -23.34 16.53 35.59
C LYS A 159 -22.97 15.14 36.08
N SER A 160 -22.60 14.22 35.18
CA SER A 160 -22.13 12.88 35.51
C SER A 160 -20.86 12.93 36.38
N ILE A 161 -19.87 13.73 36.00
CA ILE A 161 -18.61 13.87 36.76
C ILE A 161 -18.86 14.37 38.19
N LYS A 162 -19.79 15.32 38.38
CA LYS A 162 -20.07 15.90 39.70
C LYS A 162 -20.70 14.92 40.67
N LEU A 163 -21.36 13.85 40.19
CA LEU A 163 -22.02 12.84 41.01
C LEU A 163 -21.08 11.71 41.42
N ASN A 164 -20.04 11.47 40.68
CA ASN A 164 -19.08 10.42 40.91
C ASN A 164 -17.85 10.94 41.67
N SER A 165 -17.21 10.05 42.46
CA SER A 165 -15.81 10.25 42.88
C SER A 165 -14.90 10.22 41.66
N GLU A 166 -13.75 10.91 41.72
CA GLU A 166 -12.84 11.10 40.59
C GLU A 166 -12.38 9.77 39.98
N ASP A 167 -12.12 8.78 40.80
CA ASP A 167 -11.72 7.41 40.42
C ASP A 167 -12.72 6.65 39.56
N LYS A 168 -13.99 7.09 39.51
CA LYS A 168 -15.06 6.52 38.68
C LYS A 168 -15.29 7.23 37.35
N ASN A 169 -14.63 8.35 37.13
CA ASN A 169 -14.89 9.23 35.98
C ASN A 169 -14.08 8.87 34.71
N ALA A 170 -13.30 7.81 34.73
CA ALA A 170 -12.43 7.46 33.59
C ALA A 170 -13.16 7.39 32.25
N ASN A 171 -14.27 6.64 32.17
CA ASN A 171 -15.05 6.52 30.94
C ASN A 171 -15.69 7.87 30.52
N THR A 172 -16.16 8.67 31.48
CA THR A 172 -16.73 9.98 31.21
C THR A 172 -15.67 10.93 30.64
N TYR A 173 -14.46 10.93 31.19
CA TYR A 173 -13.34 11.69 30.66
C TYR A 173 -12.95 11.26 29.26
N ASN A 174 -12.92 9.94 28.96
CA ASN A 174 -12.70 9.45 27.60
C ASN A 174 -13.81 9.94 26.63
N ASN A 175 -15.07 9.93 27.06
CA ASN A 175 -16.19 10.40 26.23
C ASN A 175 -16.15 11.91 25.96
N ILE A 176 -15.76 12.70 26.97
CA ILE A 176 -15.52 14.16 26.83
C ILE A 176 -14.37 14.41 25.86
N ALA A 177 -13.29 13.63 25.95
CA ALA A 177 -12.18 13.73 25.03
C ALA A 177 -12.62 13.52 23.58
N LEU A 178 -13.39 12.46 23.31
CA LEU A 178 -13.94 12.21 21.96
C LEU A 178 -14.90 13.31 21.49
N LEU A 179 -15.57 14.01 22.41
CA LEU A 179 -16.35 15.20 22.07
C LEU A 179 -15.43 16.34 21.64
N TYR A 180 -14.34 16.60 22.34
CA TYR A 180 -13.36 17.63 21.95
C TYR A 180 -12.66 17.30 20.63
N THR A 181 -12.44 16.02 20.31
CA THR A 181 -12.00 15.61 18.96
C THR A 181 -12.96 16.09 17.89
N LYS A 182 -14.29 15.88 18.08
CA LYS A 182 -15.32 16.38 17.15
C LYS A 182 -15.37 17.92 17.03
N LYS A 183 -14.98 18.63 18.10
CA LYS A 183 -14.84 20.10 18.08
C LYS A 183 -13.53 20.59 17.47
N GLY A 184 -12.58 19.71 17.15
CA GLY A 184 -11.23 20.07 16.70
C GLY A 184 -10.32 20.62 17.80
N GLU A 185 -10.72 20.51 19.07
CA GLU A 185 -9.99 21.01 20.23
C GLU A 185 -9.05 19.91 20.79
N TYR A 186 -8.11 19.47 19.95
CA TYR A 186 -7.28 18.30 20.20
C TYR A 186 -6.44 18.36 21.49
N GLN A 187 -5.98 19.56 21.90
CA GLN A 187 -5.22 19.66 23.15
C GLN A 187 -6.08 19.31 24.36
N LYS A 188 -7.32 19.79 24.42
CA LYS A 188 -8.25 19.40 25.49
C LYS A 188 -8.58 17.91 25.45
N CYS A 189 -8.72 17.35 24.24
CA CYS A 189 -8.88 15.91 24.08
C CYS A 189 -7.73 15.14 24.75
N VAL A 190 -6.47 15.50 24.45
CA VAL A 190 -5.27 14.88 25.05
C VAL A 190 -5.30 14.97 26.57
N ASP A 191 -5.65 16.13 27.13
CA ASP A 191 -5.69 16.34 28.59
C ASP A 191 -6.71 15.42 29.26
N PHE A 192 -7.90 15.27 28.69
CA PHE A 192 -8.94 14.38 29.21
C PHE A 192 -8.59 12.90 29.03
N LEU A 193 -7.99 12.51 27.91
CA LEU A 193 -7.52 11.13 27.70
C LEU A 193 -6.43 10.75 28.70
N LYS A 194 -5.48 11.64 28.99
CA LYS A 194 -4.45 11.40 30.01
C LYS A 194 -5.04 11.22 31.41
N LYS A 195 -6.07 12.01 31.78
CA LYS A 195 -6.80 11.81 33.04
C LYS A 195 -7.48 10.44 33.08
N SER A 196 -8.17 10.05 31.99
CA SER A 196 -8.82 8.75 31.89
C SER A 196 -7.82 7.59 32.04
N ILE A 197 -6.68 7.65 31.35
CA ILE A 197 -5.60 6.64 31.42
C ILE A 197 -5.10 6.48 32.86
N ALA A 198 -4.80 7.58 33.54
CA ALA A 198 -4.31 7.56 34.91
C ALA A 198 -5.30 6.91 35.89
N ILE A 199 -6.60 7.20 35.73
CA ILE A 199 -7.63 6.59 36.57
C ILE A 199 -7.76 5.08 36.27
N HIS A 200 -7.78 4.69 34.98
CA HIS A 200 -7.82 3.28 34.62
C HIS A 200 -6.61 2.50 35.14
N GLU A 201 -5.43 3.10 35.10
CA GLU A 201 -4.20 2.50 35.63
C GLU A 201 -4.29 2.29 37.15
N ASN A 202 -4.68 3.32 37.90
CA ASN A 202 -4.84 3.26 39.35
C ASN A 202 -5.90 2.22 39.77
N ASN A 203 -6.94 2.04 38.98
CA ASN A 203 -8.02 1.08 39.23
C ASN A 203 -7.69 -0.34 38.73
N GLY A 204 -6.52 -0.57 38.11
CA GLY A 204 -6.18 -1.86 37.51
C GLY A 204 -7.08 -2.23 36.30
N ASN A 205 -7.78 -1.27 35.72
CA ASN A 205 -8.63 -1.48 34.55
C ASN A 205 -7.79 -1.42 33.26
N TYR A 206 -7.04 -2.49 33.00
CA TYR A 206 -6.14 -2.59 31.85
C TYR A 206 -6.87 -2.50 30.51
N HIS A 207 -8.15 -2.95 30.45
CA HIS A 207 -8.95 -2.88 29.24
C HIS A 207 -9.31 -1.41 28.90
N GLY A 208 -9.85 -0.66 29.87
CA GLY A 208 -10.14 0.76 29.68
C GLY A 208 -8.89 1.60 29.40
N GLN A 209 -7.76 1.27 30.05
CA GLN A 209 -6.48 1.90 29.78
C GLN A 209 -6.05 1.70 28.31
N ALA A 210 -6.13 0.47 27.81
CA ALA A 210 -5.71 0.16 26.44
C ALA A 210 -6.59 0.86 25.39
N GLN A 211 -7.92 0.84 25.60
CA GLN A 211 -8.86 1.56 24.72
C GLN A 211 -8.57 3.07 24.68
N THR A 212 -8.35 3.67 25.85
CA THR A 212 -8.06 5.10 25.95
C THR A 212 -6.71 5.46 25.32
N LEU A 213 -5.70 4.58 25.42
CA LEU A 213 -4.42 4.74 24.70
C LEU A 213 -4.61 4.76 23.19
N LEU A 214 -5.45 3.87 22.64
CA LEU A 214 -5.74 3.89 21.19
C LEU A 214 -6.39 5.21 20.76
N ASN A 215 -7.35 5.72 21.55
CA ASN A 215 -7.98 7.02 21.28
C ASN A 215 -6.97 8.18 21.37
N LEU A 216 -6.02 8.11 22.33
CA LEU A 216 -4.95 9.11 22.46
C LEU A 216 -4.01 9.08 21.26
N GLY A 217 -3.61 7.89 20.81
CA GLY A 217 -2.76 7.73 19.65
C GLY A 217 -3.44 8.24 18.37
N ASP A 218 -4.74 7.98 18.19
CA ASP A 218 -5.49 8.54 17.06
C ASP A 218 -5.61 10.08 17.15
N THR A 219 -5.77 10.63 18.36
CA THR A 219 -5.74 12.09 18.58
C THR A 219 -4.38 12.69 18.19
N TYR A 220 -3.27 12.06 18.57
CA TYR A 220 -1.94 12.50 18.16
C TYR A 220 -1.77 12.44 16.63
N ARG A 221 -2.34 11.43 15.96
CA ARG A 221 -2.37 11.35 14.48
C ARG A 221 -3.07 12.55 13.86
N GLU A 222 -4.24 12.92 14.39
CA GLU A 222 -4.97 14.14 13.93
C GLU A 222 -4.16 15.41 14.15
N MET A 223 -3.38 15.49 15.23
CA MET A 223 -2.46 16.59 15.50
C MET A 223 -1.19 16.55 14.64
N LYS A 224 -1.00 15.53 13.83
CA LYS A 224 0.22 15.25 13.04
C LYS A 224 1.48 15.02 13.89
N LEU A 225 1.30 14.65 15.13
CA LEU A 225 2.36 14.22 16.05
C LEU A 225 2.59 12.71 15.86
N TYR A 226 3.20 12.36 14.71
CA TYR A 226 3.22 10.98 14.22
C TYR A 226 4.08 10.04 15.08
N THR A 227 5.15 10.53 15.68
CA THR A 227 5.98 9.75 16.61
C THR A 227 5.19 9.36 17.85
N GLU A 228 4.55 10.33 18.50
CA GLU A 228 3.71 10.11 19.67
C GLU A 228 2.51 9.22 19.35
N ALA A 229 1.91 9.39 18.17
CA ALA A 229 0.83 8.54 17.68
C ALA A 229 1.29 7.09 17.53
N ASN A 230 2.43 6.87 16.90
CA ASN A 230 3.00 5.53 16.69
C ASN A 230 3.23 4.82 18.03
N ASP A 231 3.99 5.43 18.94
CA ASP A 231 4.33 4.84 20.22
C ASP A 231 3.09 4.52 21.06
N THR A 232 2.12 5.44 21.05
CA THR A 232 0.88 5.29 21.82
C THR A 232 -0.03 4.21 21.24
N LEU A 233 -0.20 4.16 19.91
CA LEU A 233 -1.02 3.14 19.24
C LEU A 233 -0.43 1.74 19.42
N PHE A 234 0.89 1.57 19.26
CA PHE A 234 1.52 0.27 19.46
C PHE A 234 1.49 -0.18 20.92
N SER A 235 1.63 0.74 21.88
CA SER A 235 1.42 0.42 23.31
C SER A 235 0.00 -0.05 23.58
N GLY A 236 -1.01 0.62 23.01
CA GLY A 236 -2.42 0.21 23.10
C GLY A 236 -2.65 -1.17 22.50
N LEU A 237 -2.15 -1.40 21.28
CA LEU A 237 -2.27 -2.69 20.59
C LEU A 237 -1.65 -3.85 21.38
N GLU A 238 -0.46 -3.67 21.95
CA GLU A 238 0.19 -4.68 22.77
C GLU A 238 -0.67 -5.10 23.97
N LYS A 239 -1.27 -4.10 24.66
CA LYS A 239 -2.16 -4.34 25.79
C LYS A 239 -3.44 -5.08 25.36
N ILE A 240 -4.07 -4.66 24.25
CA ILE A 240 -5.29 -5.29 23.71
C ILE A 240 -5.02 -6.76 23.31
N ARG A 241 -3.89 -7.06 22.70
CA ARG A 241 -3.50 -8.44 22.35
C ARG A 241 -3.36 -9.35 23.59
N LYS A 242 -2.79 -8.82 24.67
CA LYS A 242 -2.71 -9.55 25.95
C LYS A 242 -4.10 -9.85 26.53
N LEU A 243 -5.06 -8.96 26.29
CA LEU A 243 -6.46 -9.12 26.72
C LEU A 243 -7.29 -9.98 25.76
N LYS A 244 -6.76 -10.33 24.57
CA LYS A 244 -7.43 -11.10 23.51
C LYS A 244 -8.74 -10.48 23.04
N ASP A 245 -8.84 -9.15 23.03
CA ASP A 245 -10.00 -8.42 22.55
C ASP A 245 -9.88 -8.18 21.04
N SER A 246 -10.54 -9.03 20.27
CA SER A 246 -10.49 -8.97 18.81
C SER A 246 -11.09 -7.68 18.23
N TYR A 247 -12.13 -7.11 18.85
CA TYR A 247 -12.74 -5.89 18.36
C TYR A 247 -11.76 -4.72 18.44
N TRP A 248 -11.18 -4.52 19.63
CA TRP A 248 -10.21 -3.43 19.84
C TRP A 248 -8.86 -3.69 19.16
N GLU A 249 -8.51 -4.96 18.92
CA GLU A 249 -7.37 -5.27 18.04
C GLU A 249 -7.62 -4.76 16.61
N ALA A 250 -8.83 -4.95 16.06
CA ALA A 250 -9.20 -4.42 14.76
C ALA A 250 -9.19 -2.88 14.74
N VAL A 251 -9.70 -2.21 15.80
CA VAL A 251 -9.61 -0.74 15.95
C VAL A 251 -8.16 -0.28 15.92
N ALA A 252 -7.27 -0.94 16.66
CA ALA A 252 -5.86 -0.59 16.68
C ALA A 252 -5.22 -0.74 15.29
N HIS A 253 -5.51 -1.82 14.59
CA HIS A 253 -5.06 -2.04 13.21
C HIS A 253 -5.54 -0.93 12.28
N GLN A 254 -6.80 -0.51 12.38
CA GLN A 254 -7.37 0.56 11.57
C GLN A 254 -6.71 1.92 11.87
N TYR A 255 -6.52 2.26 13.15
CA TYR A 255 -5.87 3.51 13.55
C TYR A 255 -4.40 3.58 13.09
N ILE A 256 -3.66 2.47 13.21
CA ILE A 256 -2.30 2.37 12.68
C ILE A 256 -2.31 2.47 11.15
N GLY A 257 -3.29 1.87 10.47
CA GLY A 257 -3.50 2.03 9.03
C GLY A 257 -3.70 3.50 8.64
N TRP A 258 -4.54 4.24 9.35
CA TRP A 258 -4.72 5.69 9.13
C TRP A 258 -3.46 6.50 9.45
N LEU A 259 -2.73 6.14 10.51
CA LEU A 259 -1.46 6.78 10.82
C LEU A 259 -0.50 6.70 9.61
N TYR A 260 -0.24 5.51 9.11
CA TYR A 260 0.65 5.34 7.95
C TYR A 260 0.10 5.97 6.67
N SER A 261 -1.22 6.01 6.48
CA SER A 261 -1.86 6.74 5.38
C SER A 261 -1.57 8.24 5.45
N ASN A 262 -1.73 8.85 6.63
CA ASN A 262 -1.48 10.29 6.84
C ASN A 262 0.00 10.65 6.67
N MET A 263 0.88 9.70 6.93
CA MET A 263 2.33 9.82 6.71
C MET A 263 2.74 9.59 5.25
N GLY A 264 1.79 9.28 4.36
CA GLY A 264 2.03 8.98 2.95
C GLY A 264 2.55 7.57 2.68
N ASN A 265 2.68 6.73 3.69
CA ASN A 265 3.13 5.34 3.53
C ASN A 265 1.97 4.40 3.21
N ILE A 266 1.53 4.43 1.96
CA ILE A 266 0.38 3.67 1.50
C ILE A 266 0.58 2.15 1.62
N SER A 267 1.81 1.67 1.46
CA SER A 267 2.13 0.24 1.59
C SER A 267 1.90 -0.27 3.02
N LEU A 268 2.44 0.43 4.02
CA LEU A 268 2.19 0.09 5.43
C LEU A 268 0.74 0.34 5.83
N ALA A 269 0.11 1.41 5.34
CA ALA A 269 -1.30 1.67 5.60
C ALA A 269 -2.18 0.48 5.21
N ARG A 270 -1.99 -0.07 4.01
CA ARG A 270 -2.70 -1.28 3.53
C ARG A 270 -2.40 -2.50 4.39
N LYS A 271 -1.13 -2.72 4.71
CA LYS A 271 -0.68 -3.85 5.54
C LYS A 271 -1.34 -3.86 6.92
N TRP A 272 -1.62 -2.69 7.48
CA TRP A 272 -2.32 -2.54 8.74
C TRP A 272 -3.84 -2.52 8.60
N MET A 273 -4.39 -1.94 7.52
CA MET A 273 -5.84 -1.87 7.31
C MET A 273 -6.46 -3.23 6.98
N LYS A 274 -5.77 -4.08 6.19
CA LYS A 274 -6.31 -5.40 5.79
C LYS A 274 -6.68 -6.29 6.99
N PRO A 275 -5.81 -6.48 8.02
CA PRO A 275 -6.18 -7.24 9.21
C PRO A 275 -7.39 -6.67 9.96
N ALA A 276 -7.59 -5.34 9.97
CA ALA A 276 -8.78 -4.74 10.59
C ALA A 276 -10.06 -5.23 9.91
N VAL A 277 -10.11 -5.19 8.57
CA VAL A 277 -11.23 -5.71 7.77
C VAL A 277 -11.49 -7.17 8.08
N ASP A 278 -10.44 -8.01 8.07
CA ASP A 278 -10.56 -9.45 8.29
C ASP A 278 -11.07 -9.78 9.70
N ILE A 279 -10.58 -9.06 10.71
CA ILE A 279 -11.00 -9.27 12.09
C ILE A 279 -12.46 -8.83 12.28
N TYR A 280 -12.84 -7.61 11.83
CA TYR A 280 -14.22 -7.14 11.92
C TYR A 280 -15.21 -8.08 11.22
N THR A 281 -14.84 -8.58 10.02
CA THR A 281 -15.66 -9.55 9.28
C THR A 281 -15.82 -10.85 10.05
N ARG A 282 -14.72 -11.38 10.62
CA ARG A 282 -14.72 -12.64 11.37
C ARG A 282 -15.56 -12.56 12.64
N ILE A 283 -15.56 -11.43 13.34
CA ILE A 283 -16.34 -11.24 14.57
C ILE A 283 -17.77 -10.75 14.33
N GLY A 284 -18.17 -10.57 13.06
CA GLY A 284 -19.52 -10.13 12.70
C GLY A 284 -19.82 -8.65 12.95
N ALA A 285 -18.79 -7.81 13.14
CA ALA A 285 -18.94 -6.34 13.29
C ALA A 285 -19.17 -5.67 11.93
N ALA A 286 -20.36 -5.86 11.35
CA ALA A 286 -20.66 -5.54 9.96
C ALA A 286 -20.41 -4.08 9.56
N ASP A 287 -20.85 -3.11 10.38
CA ASP A 287 -20.66 -1.68 10.09
C ASP A 287 -19.18 -1.27 10.15
N SER A 288 -18.44 -1.76 11.15
CA SER A 288 -17.00 -1.52 11.28
C SER A 288 -16.23 -2.18 10.13
N ALA A 289 -16.61 -3.40 9.73
CA ALA A 289 -16.03 -4.08 8.58
C ALA A 289 -16.25 -3.29 7.28
N LYS A 290 -17.47 -2.79 7.07
CA LYS A 290 -17.82 -1.96 5.91
C LYS A 290 -17.00 -0.67 5.88
N GLN A 291 -16.85 0.02 7.02
CA GLN A 291 -16.04 1.24 7.10
C GLN A 291 -14.57 0.95 6.83
N ALA A 292 -13.98 -0.05 7.49
CA ALA A 292 -12.59 -0.43 7.27
C ALA A 292 -12.34 -0.91 5.83
N GLN A 293 -13.31 -1.58 5.20
CA GLN A 293 -13.23 -1.94 3.78
C GLN A 293 -13.23 -0.70 2.89
N ALA A 294 -14.07 0.30 3.17
CA ALA A 294 -14.07 1.55 2.42
C ALA A 294 -12.73 2.31 2.54
N ASP A 295 -12.13 2.30 3.75
CA ASP A 295 -10.80 2.86 3.97
C ASP A 295 -9.73 2.10 3.18
N LEU A 296 -9.78 0.77 3.16
CA LEU A 296 -8.87 -0.06 2.37
C LEU A 296 -9.05 0.17 0.87
N ASP A 297 -10.30 0.26 0.39
CA ASP A 297 -10.61 0.55 -1.01
C ASP A 297 -10.07 1.92 -1.44
N TYR A 298 -10.12 2.92 -0.57
CA TYR A 298 -9.48 4.22 -0.82
C TYR A 298 -7.96 4.10 -0.97
N LEU A 299 -7.31 3.27 -0.14
CA LEU A 299 -5.87 3.00 -0.23
C LEU A 299 -5.49 2.22 -1.50
N LEU A 300 -6.41 1.46 -2.06
CA LEU A 300 -6.23 0.66 -3.28
C LEU A 300 -6.57 1.43 -4.57
N GLN A 301 -6.98 2.69 -4.49
CA GLN A 301 -7.31 3.46 -5.69
C GLN A 301 -6.10 3.70 -6.59
N PRO A 302 -6.29 3.62 -7.93
CA PRO A 302 -5.26 3.95 -8.88
C PRO A 302 -4.76 5.39 -8.72
N ARG A 303 -3.45 5.60 -8.75
CA ARG A 303 -2.82 6.92 -8.67
C ARG A 303 -1.95 7.20 -9.88
N PRO A 304 -2.09 8.37 -10.51
CA PRO A 304 -1.25 8.75 -11.64
C PRO A 304 0.09 9.34 -11.15
N TYR A 305 1.16 8.91 -11.82
CA TYR A 305 2.52 9.42 -11.67
C TYR A 305 3.08 9.75 -13.05
N ALA A 306 3.93 10.76 -13.15
CA ALA A 306 4.55 11.12 -14.41
C ALA A 306 6.06 11.24 -14.31
N GLY A 307 6.75 10.90 -15.40
CA GLY A 307 8.15 11.15 -15.57
C GLY A 307 8.42 11.90 -16.88
N ILE A 308 9.33 12.87 -16.82
CA ILE A 308 9.87 13.57 -18.00
C ILE A 308 11.38 13.42 -18.00
N GLU A 309 11.90 12.77 -19.04
CA GLU A 309 13.33 12.51 -19.27
C GLU A 309 13.88 13.47 -20.30
N ILE A 310 15.03 14.08 -20.02
CA ILE A 310 15.87 14.71 -21.02
C ILE A 310 17.02 13.76 -21.36
N GLY A 311 16.95 13.20 -22.56
CA GLY A 311 17.96 12.29 -23.10
C GLY A 311 18.79 12.93 -24.20
N ALA A 312 19.77 12.18 -24.73
CA ALA A 312 20.67 12.67 -25.79
C ALA A 312 19.96 13.06 -27.12
N LYS A 313 18.79 12.48 -27.41
CA LYS A 313 18.02 12.73 -28.64
C LYS A 313 16.80 13.64 -28.45
N GLY A 314 16.51 14.04 -27.21
CA GLY A 314 15.35 14.87 -26.92
C GLY A 314 14.69 14.52 -25.61
N VAL A 315 13.44 14.94 -25.48
CA VAL A 315 12.64 14.82 -24.28
C VAL A 315 11.63 13.68 -24.44
N LYS A 316 11.50 12.83 -23.44
CA LYS A 316 10.49 11.77 -23.37
C LYS A 316 9.65 11.94 -22.13
N ALA A 317 8.37 11.58 -22.22
CA ALA A 317 7.48 11.59 -21.09
C ALA A 317 6.65 10.31 -21.03
N VAL A 318 6.35 9.87 -19.79
CA VAL A 318 5.46 8.76 -19.50
C VAL A 318 4.50 9.14 -18.39
N VAL A 319 3.29 8.57 -18.42
CA VAL A 319 2.38 8.55 -17.28
C VAL A 319 2.15 7.10 -16.90
N LEU A 320 2.32 6.78 -15.62
CA LEU A 320 2.00 5.50 -15.04
C LEU A 320 0.80 5.67 -14.13
N ILE A 321 -0.24 4.89 -14.34
CA ILE A 321 -1.32 4.71 -13.36
C ILE A 321 -0.97 3.47 -12.55
N MET A 322 -0.64 3.70 -11.28
CA MET A 322 -0.22 2.65 -10.37
C MET A 322 -1.37 2.30 -9.44
N THR A 323 -1.88 1.07 -9.57
CA THR A 323 -2.92 0.52 -8.70
C THR A 323 -2.26 -0.34 -7.65
N PRO A 324 -2.31 0.08 -6.37
CA PRO A 324 -1.72 -0.70 -5.29
C PRO A 324 -2.39 -2.08 -5.17
N ARG A 325 -1.61 -3.14 -4.95
CA ARG A 325 -2.13 -4.47 -4.64
C ARG A 325 -2.37 -4.62 -3.15
N VAL A 326 -3.27 -5.50 -2.76
CA VAL A 326 -3.57 -5.76 -1.34
C VAL A 326 -2.33 -6.28 -0.60
N ASP A 327 -1.56 -7.17 -1.24
CA ASP A 327 -0.37 -7.80 -0.62
C ASP A 327 0.86 -6.89 -0.69
N GLU A 328 1.49 -6.83 -1.86
CA GLU A 328 2.66 -5.97 -2.11
C GLU A 328 2.72 -5.52 -3.57
N GLY A 329 3.31 -4.33 -3.79
CA GLY A 329 3.57 -3.80 -5.11
C GLY A 329 2.35 -3.17 -5.78
N TYR A 330 2.46 -3.01 -7.09
CA TYR A 330 1.49 -2.29 -7.90
C TYR A 330 1.19 -3.02 -9.21
N ASP A 331 -0.05 -2.94 -9.66
CA ASP A 331 -0.39 -3.12 -11.06
C ASP A 331 -0.17 -1.79 -11.75
N VAL A 332 0.54 -1.81 -12.88
CA VAL A 332 0.96 -0.59 -13.59
C VAL A 332 0.33 -0.57 -14.98
N ASN A 333 -0.35 0.53 -15.27
CA ASN A 333 -0.82 0.85 -16.63
C ASN A 333 -0.10 2.12 -17.11
N GLU A 334 0.34 2.12 -18.37
CA GLU A 334 1.00 3.25 -19.01
C GLU A 334 0.10 3.86 -20.10
N PRO A 335 -0.82 4.80 -19.74
CA PRO A 335 -1.76 5.39 -20.68
C PRO A 335 -1.16 6.48 -21.57
N PHE A 336 0.08 6.91 -21.32
CA PHE A 336 0.74 7.98 -22.07
C PHE A 336 2.23 7.73 -22.18
N ARG A 337 2.72 7.80 -23.42
CA ARG A 337 4.13 7.86 -23.77
C ARG A 337 4.29 8.79 -24.98
N ARG A 338 5.18 9.77 -24.89
CA ARG A 338 5.50 10.69 -25.99
C ARG A 338 6.96 11.10 -25.96
N SER A 339 7.51 11.40 -27.14
CA SER A 339 8.87 11.92 -27.28
C SER A 339 8.87 13.13 -28.20
N ILE A 340 9.71 14.11 -27.89
CA ILE A 340 10.00 15.28 -28.74
C ILE A 340 11.51 15.30 -28.97
N ASN A 341 11.93 15.23 -30.24
CA ASN A 341 13.34 15.28 -30.57
C ASN A 341 13.88 16.71 -30.38
N THR A 342 15.08 16.82 -29.81
CA THR A 342 15.79 18.10 -29.65
C THR A 342 17.26 17.92 -29.97
N THR A 343 17.96 19.05 -30.17
CA THR A 343 19.39 19.07 -30.56
C THR A 343 20.33 19.16 -29.37
N ILE A 344 19.83 18.97 -28.13
CA ILE A 344 20.55 19.23 -26.87
C ILE A 344 21.94 18.60 -26.78
N PHE A 345 22.14 17.42 -27.36
CA PHE A 345 23.42 16.70 -27.26
C PHE A 345 24.44 17.06 -28.33
N ALA A 346 24.05 17.80 -29.37
CA ALA A 346 24.97 18.19 -30.45
C ALA A 346 26.15 19.05 -29.93
N GLY A 347 25.87 20.02 -29.06
CA GLY A 347 26.89 20.86 -28.43
C GLY A 347 27.81 20.10 -27.47
N VAL A 348 27.28 19.13 -26.76
CA VAL A 348 28.04 18.32 -25.76
C VAL A 348 29.12 17.48 -26.45
N LYS A 349 28.82 16.88 -27.59
CA LYS A 349 29.82 16.14 -28.39
C LYS A 349 31.01 16.98 -28.80
N LEU A 350 30.79 18.28 -29.10
CA LEU A 350 31.80 19.16 -29.66
C LEU A 350 32.54 19.99 -28.60
N LYS A 351 31.83 20.48 -27.59
CA LYS A 351 32.33 21.50 -26.66
C LYS A 351 32.20 21.07 -25.17
N GLY A 352 31.64 19.92 -24.87
CA GLY A 352 31.37 19.49 -23.49
C GLY A 352 30.24 20.27 -22.78
N ALA A 353 29.55 21.15 -23.51
CA ALA A 353 28.51 22.04 -23.02
C ALA A 353 27.33 22.14 -23.99
N PHE A 354 26.15 22.48 -23.50
CA PHE A 354 25.01 22.84 -24.33
C PHE A 354 25.16 24.24 -24.92
N ASP A 355 24.66 24.48 -26.11
CA ASP A 355 24.44 25.83 -26.61
C ASP A 355 23.09 26.38 -26.10
N SER A 356 22.95 27.71 -26.06
CA SER A 356 21.79 28.39 -25.51
C SER A 356 20.49 28.04 -26.24
N GLN A 357 20.55 27.91 -27.58
CA GLN A 357 19.39 27.58 -28.40
C GLN A 357 18.87 26.17 -28.06
N SER A 358 19.77 25.19 -27.95
CA SER A 358 19.43 23.81 -27.59
C SER A 358 18.83 23.71 -26.19
N ILE A 359 19.29 24.54 -25.22
CA ILE A 359 18.69 24.64 -23.88
C ILE A 359 17.25 25.12 -24.00
N ASP A 360 16.99 26.21 -24.71
CA ASP A 360 15.66 26.80 -24.87
C ASP A 360 14.69 25.86 -25.61
N GLU A 361 15.12 25.22 -26.67
CA GLU A 361 14.33 24.24 -27.43
C GLU A 361 13.94 23.04 -26.53
N THR A 362 14.90 22.53 -25.76
CA THR A 362 14.69 21.39 -24.89
C THR A 362 13.77 21.75 -23.72
N ALA A 363 13.95 22.90 -23.09
CA ALA A 363 13.11 23.35 -22.02
C ALA A 363 11.64 23.61 -22.46
N LYS A 364 11.44 24.13 -23.69
CA LYS A 364 10.13 24.27 -24.33
C LYS A 364 9.48 22.90 -24.58
N ALA A 365 10.24 21.91 -25.05
CA ALA A 365 9.74 20.54 -25.23
C ALA A 365 9.33 19.90 -23.92
N VAL A 366 10.10 20.15 -22.85
CA VAL A 366 9.71 19.73 -21.48
C VAL A 366 8.40 20.38 -21.06
N LYS A 367 8.26 21.70 -21.26
CA LYS A 367 7.04 22.44 -20.91
C LYS A 367 5.83 21.92 -21.68
N GLU A 368 5.96 21.68 -22.99
CA GLU A 368 4.89 21.13 -23.83
C GLU A 368 4.37 19.79 -23.27
N LEU A 369 5.27 18.86 -22.96
CA LEU A 369 4.90 17.55 -22.42
C LEU A 369 4.30 17.66 -21.01
N TYR A 370 4.85 18.53 -20.18
CA TYR A 370 4.32 18.81 -18.84
C TYR A 370 2.88 19.34 -18.90
N ASP A 371 2.60 20.32 -19.78
CA ASP A 371 1.26 20.89 -19.92
C ASP A 371 0.24 19.87 -20.45
N GLN A 372 0.63 19.06 -21.42
CA GLN A 372 -0.22 17.98 -21.93
C GLN A 372 -0.59 16.96 -20.87
N ILE A 373 0.38 16.58 -20.04
CA ILE A 373 0.15 15.62 -18.97
C ILE A 373 -0.72 16.24 -17.87
N SER A 374 -0.37 17.46 -17.42
CA SER A 374 -1.07 18.15 -16.33
C SER A 374 -2.54 18.42 -16.67
N SER A 375 -2.82 18.81 -17.91
CA SER A 375 -4.19 19.09 -18.36
C SER A 375 -5.07 17.83 -18.41
N LYS A 376 -4.48 16.67 -18.76
CA LYS A 376 -5.22 15.44 -19.00
C LYS A 376 -5.36 14.56 -17.76
N TYR A 377 -4.31 14.44 -16.93
CA TYR A 377 -4.22 13.39 -15.90
C TYR A 377 -4.37 13.90 -14.46
N LYS A 378 -4.45 15.22 -14.23
CA LYS A 378 -4.60 15.85 -12.88
C LYS A 378 -3.63 15.25 -11.85
N ILE A 379 -2.36 15.15 -12.21
CA ILE A 379 -1.31 14.57 -11.38
C ILE A 379 -0.89 15.59 -10.31
N ASP A 380 -0.75 15.14 -9.06
CA ASP A 380 -0.15 15.94 -7.99
C ASP A 380 1.29 16.35 -8.36
N THR A 381 1.69 17.57 -8.04
CA THR A 381 3.02 18.10 -8.34
C THR A 381 4.15 17.25 -7.76
N ASN A 382 3.91 16.60 -6.61
CA ASN A 382 4.86 15.69 -5.97
C ASN A 382 5.00 14.34 -6.70
N ASN A 383 4.09 14.02 -7.60
CA ASN A 383 4.09 12.80 -8.41
C ASN A 383 4.66 13.02 -9.82
N PHE A 384 5.26 14.19 -10.08
CA PHE A 384 6.03 14.48 -11.28
C PHE A 384 7.52 14.35 -11.01
N TYR A 385 8.23 13.64 -11.89
CA TYR A 385 9.66 13.40 -11.78
C TYR A 385 10.37 13.87 -13.06
N PHE A 386 11.22 14.90 -12.93
CA PHE A 386 12.01 15.47 -14.03
C PHE A 386 13.44 15.00 -13.90
N VAL A 387 13.96 14.39 -14.97
CA VAL A 387 15.26 13.75 -14.88
C VAL A 387 16.10 13.91 -16.17
N GLY A 388 17.33 14.37 -16.01
CA GLY A 388 18.35 14.36 -17.05
C GLY A 388 19.14 13.06 -17.02
N SER A 389 19.25 12.40 -18.18
CA SER A 389 20.01 11.15 -18.34
C SER A 389 21.49 11.32 -17.97
N SER A 390 22.19 10.20 -17.74
CA SER A 390 23.63 10.21 -17.45
C SER A 390 24.47 10.85 -18.56
N ALA A 391 23.99 10.85 -19.80
CA ALA A 391 24.64 11.53 -20.91
C ALA A 391 24.51 13.06 -20.80
N VAL A 392 23.33 13.55 -20.47
CA VAL A 392 23.02 14.97 -20.24
C VAL A 392 23.74 15.50 -19.00
N ALA A 393 23.85 14.69 -17.97
CA ALA A 393 24.54 15.00 -16.72
C ALA A 393 26.03 15.36 -16.88
N LYS A 394 26.66 14.94 -18.00
CA LYS A 394 28.08 15.21 -18.31
C LYS A 394 28.35 16.63 -18.80
N ALA A 395 27.33 17.38 -19.21
CA ALA A 395 27.50 18.76 -19.70
C ALA A 395 27.94 19.70 -18.58
N THR A 396 28.94 20.51 -18.82
CA THR A 396 29.51 21.43 -17.83
C THR A 396 28.56 22.54 -17.40
N ASN A 397 27.57 22.87 -18.23
CA ASN A 397 26.54 23.87 -17.98
C ASN A 397 25.14 23.28 -17.81
N ARG A 398 25.04 22.04 -17.33
CA ARG A 398 23.76 21.34 -17.08
C ARG A 398 22.80 22.11 -16.13
N ASP A 399 23.35 22.89 -15.22
CA ASP A 399 22.57 23.67 -14.27
C ASP A 399 21.75 24.79 -14.96
N GLN A 400 22.25 25.36 -16.07
CA GLN A 400 21.49 26.31 -16.88
C GLN A 400 20.24 25.67 -17.48
N LEU A 401 20.33 24.42 -17.92
CA LEU A 401 19.17 23.67 -18.39
C LEU A 401 18.18 23.42 -17.23
N ALA A 402 18.67 23.06 -16.04
CA ALA A 402 17.84 22.84 -14.87
C ALA A 402 17.10 24.12 -14.43
N GLU A 403 17.78 25.26 -14.43
CA GLU A 403 17.18 26.58 -14.14
C GLU A 403 16.09 26.92 -15.17
N LYS A 404 16.34 26.69 -16.45
CA LYS A 404 15.39 26.98 -17.52
C LYS A 404 14.14 26.08 -17.44
N VAL A 405 14.30 24.81 -17.13
CA VAL A 405 13.18 23.88 -16.87
C VAL A 405 12.38 24.35 -15.67
N LYS A 406 13.05 24.74 -14.58
CA LYS A 406 12.37 25.25 -13.38
C LYS A 406 11.60 26.55 -13.64
N GLU A 407 12.19 27.47 -14.40
CA GLU A 407 11.52 28.72 -14.82
C GLU A 407 10.19 28.44 -15.55
N LEU A 408 10.18 27.47 -16.47
CA LEU A 408 9.01 27.19 -17.30
C LEU A 408 7.96 26.29 -16.63
N THR A 409 8.36 25.39 -15.72
CA THR A 409 7.47 24.35 -15.16
C THR A 409 7.25 24.44 -13.67
N GLY A 410 8.05 25.22 -12.95
CA GLY A 410 8.09 25.24 -11.48
C GLY A 410 8.75 23.99 -10.86
N GLN A 411 9.21 23.03 -11.69
CA GLN A 411 9.72 21.73 -11.25
C GLN A 411 11.25 21.67 -11.29
N ASN A 412 11.85 20.97 -10.36
CA ASN A 412 13.29 20.77 -10.30
C ASN A 412 13.71 19.61 -11.21
N LEU A 413 14.73 19.83 -12.05
CA LEU A 413 15.36 18.80 -12.87
C LEU A 413 16.50 18.15 -12.09
N GLY A 414 16.38 16.85 -11.80
CA GLY A 414 17.46 16.05 -11.24
C GLY A 414 18.32 15.40 -12.34
N PHE A 415 19.55 14.99 -11.99
CA PHE A 415 20.43 14.26 -12.91
C PHE A 415 20.78 12.90 -12.29
N ILE A 416 20.88 11.87 -13.15
CA ILE A 416 21.14 10.50 -12.73
C ILE A 416 22.50 10.00 -13.22
N THR A 417 23.03 9.01 -12.51
CA THR A 417 24.25 8.29 -12.88
C THR A 417 23.95 7.18 -13.89
N LYS A 418 25.00 6.59 -14.47
CA LYS A 418 24.87 5.40 -15.33
C LYS A 418 24.32 4.18 -14.56
N ASP A 419 24.66 4.05 -13.28
CA ASP A 419 24.23 2.91 -12.47
C ASP A 419 22.74 3.06 -12.09
N ASP A 420 22.28 4.30 -11.84
CA ASP A 420 20.86 4.61 -11.70
C ASP A 420 20.06 4.23 -12.95
N GLU A 421 20.54 4.57 -14.15
CA GLU A 421 19.85 4.20 -15.39
C GLU A 421 19.72 2.68 -15.54
N VAL A 422 20.75 1.93 -15.17
CA VAL A 422 20.68 0.46 -15.20
C VAL A 422 19.70 -0.07 -14.17
N LEU A 423 19.71 0.46 -12.94
CA LEU A 423 18.75 0.09 -11.89
C LEU A 423 17.32 0.34 -12.38
N PHE A 424 17.04 1.55 -12.87
CA PHE A 424 15.71 1.91 -13.34
C PHE A 424 15.29 1.08 -14.55
N ASN A 425 16.23 0.73 -15.41
CA ASN A 425 15.96 -0.13 -16.56
C ASN A 425 15.60 -1.57 -16.12
N VAL A 426 16.32 -2.10 -15.14
CA VAL A 426 15.99 -3.40 -14.52
C VAL A 426 14.57 -3.37 -13.94
N ILE A 427 14.23 -2.32 -13.19
CA ILE A 427 12.91 -2.18 -12.55
C ILE A 427 11.80 -1.96 -13.59
N GLY A 428 12.06 -1.13 -14.59
CA GLY A 428 11.06 -0.76 -15.60
C GLY A 428 10.89 -1.75 -16.75
N SER A 429 11.74 -2.78 -16.85
CA SER A 429 11.69 -3.73 -17.98
C SER A 429 11.56 -5.20 -17.56
N ILE A 430 11.79 -5.53 -16.30
CA ILE A 430 11.78 -6.91 -15.82
C ILE A 430 10.59 -7.11 -14.87
N PRO A 431 9.76 -8.16 -15.06
CA PRO A 431 8.72 -8.51 -14.09
C PRO A 431 9.28 -8.68 -12.68
N SER A 432 8.56 -8.18 -11.67
CA SER A 432 9.04 -8.12 -10.28
C SER A 432 9.48 -9.48 -9.71
N ASP A 433 8.81 -10.56 -10.09
CA ASP A 433 9.12 -11.94 -9.71
C ASP A 433 10.38 -12.50 -10.40
N LYS A 434 10.89 -11.85 -11.44
CA LYS A 434 12.09 -12.25 -12.20
C LYS A 434 13.32 -11.38 -11.89
N ILE A 435 13.17 -10.21 -11.28
CA ILE A 435 14.26 -9.24 -11.05
C ILE A 435 15.51 -9.88 -10.43
N SER A 436 15.33 -10.75 -9.44
CA SER A 436 16.46 -11.40 -8.73
C SER A 436 17.30 -12.35 -9.59
N LYS A 437 16.79 -12.81 -10.72
CA LYS A 437 17.44 -13.82 -11.58
C LYS A 437 17.77 -13.31 -12.98
N ALA A 438 17.14 -12.20 -13.40
CA ALA A 438 17.21 -11.69 -14.76
C ALA A 438 18.41 -10.78 -15.01
N LEU A 439 18.65 -10.52 -16.28
CA LEU A 439 19.62 -9.56 -16.82
C LEU A 439 18.90 -8.56 -17.72
N SER A 440 19.24 -7.28 -17.64
CA SER A 440 18.75 -6.23 -18.56
C SER A 440 19.84 -5.83 -19.53
N ILE A 441 19.47 -5.65 -20.79
CA ILE A 441 20.32 -5.11 -21.88
C ILE A 441 19.57 -3.97 -22.53
N ASP A 442 20.14 -2.78 -22.48
CA ASP A 442 19.64 -1.57 -23.14
C ASP A 442 20.61 -1.11 -24.23
N ILE A 443 20.14 -1.11 -25.48
CA ILE A 443 20.90 -0.59 -26.62
C ILE A 443 20.34 0.77 -27.00
N GLY A 444 20.97 1.81 -26.46
CA GLY A 444 20.63 3.19 -26.76
C GLY A 444 21.23 3.69 -28.09
N SER A 445 21.09 4.99 -28.35
CA SER A 445 21.67 5.63 -29.54
C SER A 445 23.18 5.81 -29.41
N GLY A 446 23.67 6.20 -28.24
CA GLY A 446 25.09 6.54 -28.03
C GLY A 446 25.88 5.47 -27.27
N ASN A 447 25.21 4.64 -26.47
CA ASN A 447 25.84 3.63 -25.64
C ASN A 447 24.94 2.40 -25.45
N THR A 448 25.54 1.33 -24.99
CA THR A 448 24.85 0.10 -24.56
C THR A 448 25.12 -0.10 -23.08
N LYS A 449 24.07 -0.38 -22.32
CA LYS A 449 24.13 -0.67 -20.88
C LYS A 449 23.63 -2.07 -20.63
N ILE A 450 24.39 -2.86 -19.85
CA ILE A 450 24.03 -4.22 -19.47
C ILE A 450 24.19 -4.34 -17.97
N GLY A 451 23.20 -4.87 -17.30
CA GLY A 451 23.31 -5.00 -15.85
C GLY A 451 22.15 -5.75 -15.20
N TYR A 452 22.30 -5.93 -13.91
CA TYR A 452 21.33 -6.58 -13.06
C TYR A 452 21.38 -6.01 -11.66
N TRP A 453 20.30 -6.21 -10.91
CA TRP A 453 20.20 -5.83 -9.52
C TRP A 453 20.42 -7.03 -8.61
N ASP A 454 21.39 -6.95 -7.69
CA ASP A 454 21.64 -7.98 -6.70
C ASP A 454 20.91 -7.65 -5.39
N ARG A 455 19.68 -8.15 -5.28
CA ARG A 455 18.77 -7.86 -4.18
C ARG A 455 19.25 -8.32 -2.79
N ASN A 456 20.24 -9.21 -2.73
CA ASN A 456 20.75 -9.77 -1.47
C ASN A 456 21.57 -8.77 -0.64
N ASN A 457 21.95 -7.65 -1.21
CA ASN A 457 22.76 -6.62 -0.56
C ASN A 457 22.28 -5.22 -0.94
N LYS A 458 21.34 -4.63 -0.21
CA LYS A 458 20.91 -3.22 -0.28
C LYS A 458 20.73 -2.64 -1.70
N ARG A 459 20.00 -1.51 -1.84
CA ARG A 459 19.74 -0.78 -3.10
C ARG A 459 21.00 -0.47 -3.93
N ASP A 460 22.15 -0.39 -3.31
CA ASP A 460 23.41 0.05 -3.92
C ASP A 460 24.12 -1.04 -4.75
N ASN A 461 23.59 -2.24 -4.84
CA ASN A 461 24.22 -3.35 -5.54
C ASN A 461 23.68 -3.54 -6.96
N VAL A 462 23.73 -2.49 -7.75
CA VAL A 462 23.60 -2.61 -9.20
C VAL A 462 24.95 -3.01 -9.78
N VAL A 463 24.96 -4.12 -10.50
CA VAL A 463 26.14 -4.56 -11.25
C VAL A 463 25.92 -4.19 -12.71
N ALA A 464 26.67 -3.20 -13.21
CA ALA A 464 26.47 -2.62 -14.50
C ALA A 464 27.77 -2.54 -15.32
N VAL A 465 27.65 -2.69 -16.64
CA VAL A 465 28.68 -2.33 -17.61
C VAL A 465 28.10 -1.37 -18.66
N GLU A 466 28.81 -0.28 -18.93
CA GLU A 466 28.51 0.65 -20.02
C GLU A 466 29.55 0.50 -21.13
N ILE A 467 29.08 0.37 -22.35
CA ILE A 467 29.88 0.30 -23.57
C ILE A 467 29.54 1.53 -24.40
N PRO A 468 30.51 2.37 -24.80
CA PRO A 468 30.27 3.61 -25.53
C PRO A 468 29.92 3.38 -27.01
N LEU A 469 29.19 2.31 -27.27
CA LEU A 469 28.64 1.96 -28.57
C LEU A 469 27.14 1.80 -28.48
N GLY A 470 26.41 2.53 -29.28
CA GLY A 470 24.98 2.45 -29.50
C GLY A 470 24.68 2.43 -31.00
N THR A 471 23.41 2.49 -31.35
CA THR A 471 22.98 2.42 -32.77
C THR A 471 23.58 3.53 -33.62
N VAL A 472 23.59 4.77 -33.13
CA VAL A 472 24.09 5.94 -33.87
C VAL A 472 25.59 6.09 -33.72
N SER A 473 26.13 5.92 -32.52
CA SER A 473 27.58 6.08 -32.32
C SER A 473 28.40 5.03 -33.10
N LEU A 474 27.89 3.81 -33.24
CA LEU A 474 28.52 2.82 -34.09
C LEU A 474 28.36 3.13 -35.58
N ALA A 475 27.16 3.56 -36.03
CA ALA A 475 26.95 4.01 -37.41
C ALA A 475 27.88 5.17 -37.78
N ASP A 476 27.98 6.21 -36.93
CA ASP A 476 28.90 7.34 -37.13
C ASP A 476 30.38 6.89 -37.24
N ALA A 477 30.78 5.91 -36.44
CA ALA A 477 32.14 5.39 -36.45
C ALA A 477 32.49 4.64 -37.75
N VAL A 478 31.49 4.03 -38.39
CA VAL A 478 31.70 3.23 -39.62
C VAL A 478 31.43 3.98 -40.91
N LEU A 479 30.66 5.06 -40.88
CA LEU A 479 30.38 5.92 -42.06
C LEU A 479 31.66 6.43 -42.74
N LYS A 480 32.75 6.53 -42.00
CA LYS A 480 34.09 6.86 -42.55
C LYS A 480 34.66 5.78 -43.47
N ALA A 481 34.08 4.58 -43.49
CA ALA A 481 34.52 3.47 -44.33
C ALA A 481 33.91 3.47 -45.75
N GLY A 482 33.01 4.43 -46.08
CA GLY A 482 32.28 4.55 -47.35
C GLY A 482 30.84 4.06 -47.27
N ASP A 483 30.07 4.26 -48.33
CA ASP A 483 28.62 4.01 -48.35
C ASP A 483 28.24 2.59 -48.78
N ASP A 484 29.21 1.73 -49.11
CA ASP A 484 28.92 0.33 -49.47
C ASP A 484 28.45 -0.47 -48.28
N PRO A 485 27.26 -1.11 -48.30
CA PRO A 485 26.71 -1.88 -47.17
C PRO A 485 27.61 -3.01 -46.67
N LYS A 486 28.41 -3.60 -47.55
CA LYS A 486 29.36 -4.66 -47.19
C LYS A 486 30.58 -4.08 -46.47
N ALA A 487 31.11 -2.93 -46.94
CA ALA A 487 32.20 -2.22 -46.27
C ALA A 487 31.77 -1.70 -44.91
N LEU A 488 30.59 -1.09 -44.79
CA LEU A 488 29.98 -0.67 -43.51
C LEU A 488 29.81 -1.83 -42.55
N SER A 489 29.32 -2.97 -43.03
CA SER A 489 29.17 -4.17 -42.24
C SER A 489 30.50 -4.67 -41.68
N ASN A 490 31.55 -4.72 -42.46
CA ASN A 490 32.87 -5.17 -42.03
C ASN A 490 33.53 -4.20 -41.05
N ALA A 491 33.35 -2.89 -41.28
CA ALA A 491 33.82 -1.85 -40.38
C ALA A 491 33.10 -1.94 -39.00
N ALA A 492 31.80 -2.19 -38.99
CA ALA A 492 31.05 -2.42 -37.74
C ALA A 492 31.56 -3.63 -36.97
N ASP A 493 31.83 -4.76 -37.65
CA ASP A 493 32.39 -5.95 -37.00
C ASP A 493 33.77 -5.68 -36.39
N LYS A 494 34.61 -4.88 -37.03
CA LYS A 494 35.90 -4.47 -36.50
C LYS A 494 35.76 -3.63 -35.22
N VAL A 495 34.98 -2.57 -35.26
CA VAL A 495 34.75 -1.69 -34.09
C VAL A 495 34.12 -2.46 -32.92
N ILE A 496 33.16 -3.33 -33.17
CA ILE A 496 32.55 -4.19 -32.17
C ILE A 496 33.59 -5.12 -31.52
N LYS A 497 34.45 -5.74 -32.32
CA LYS A 497 35.51 -6.61 -31.82
C LYS A 497 36.55 -5.86 -30.99
N GLU A 498 36.85 -4.62 -31.33
CA GLU A 498 37.84 -3.79 -30.64
C GLU A 498 37.27 -3.17 -29.34
N GLU A 499 36.02 -2.71 -29.34
CA GLU A 499 35.48 -1.94 -28.22
C GLU A 499 34.44 -2.68 -27.36
N LEU A 500 33.55 -3.49 -27.95
CA LEU A 500 32.51 -4.19 -27.19
C LEU A 500 33.03 -5.48 -26.57
N SER A 501 33.65 -6.34 -27.35
CA SER A 501 34.04 -7.69 -26.91
C SER A 501 34.98 -7.68 -25.69
N PRO A 502 36.03 -6.83 -25.62
CA PRO A 502 36.91 -6.80 -24.44
C PRO A 502 36.19 -6.36 -23.17
N LYS A 503 35.31 -5.34 -23.26
CA LYS A 503 34.54 -4.84 -22.11
C LYS A 503 33.54 -5.85 -21.59
N LEU A 504 32.85 -6.58 -22.48
CA LEU A 504 31.95 -7.66 -22.09
C LEU A 504 32.70 -8.82 -21.42
N ARG A 505 33.83 -9.23 -21.96
CA ARG A 505 34.65 -10.30 -21.36
C ARG A 505 35.15 -9.90 -19.98
N GLN A 506 35.63 -8.66 -19.82
CA GLN A 506 36.07 -8.14 -18.52
C GLN A 506 34.91 -8.11 -17.52
N ALA A 507 33.71 -7.63 -17.92
CA ALA A 507 32.54 -7.64 -17.06
C ALA A 507 32.14 -9.06 -16.63
N MET A 508 32.13 -10.01 -17.56
CA MET A 508 31.81 -11.41 -17.28
C MET A 508 32.89 -12.13 -16.42
N GLN A 509 34.12 -11.65 -16.43
CA GLN A 509 35.17 -12.16 -15.52
C GLN A 509 35.00 -11.60 -14.11
N LYS A 510 34.71 -10.29 -14.00
CA LYS A 510 34.51 -9.62 -12.71
C LYS A 510 33.23 -10.08 -12.01
N SER A 511 32.19 -10.40 -12.77
CA SER A 511 30.87 -10.70 -12.20
C SER A 511 30.17 -11.85 -12.93
N PRO A 512 30.13 -13.06 -12.31
CA PRO A 512 29.50 -14.25 -12.89
C PRO A 512 28.02 -14.07 -13.25
N GLY A 513 27.32 -13.11 -12.62
CA GLY A 513 25.92 -12.77 -12.90
C GLY A 513 25.65 -12.43 -14.36
N PHE A 514 26.59 -11.79 -15.06
CA PHE A 514 26.45 -11.52 -16.50
C PHE A 514 26.33 -12.78 -17.36
N ARG A 515 26.93 -13.91 -16.93
CA ARG A 515 26.85 -15.20 -17.63
C ARG A 515 25.64 -16.02 -17.20
N ASN A 516 25.29 -15.98 -15.92
CA ASN A 516 24.41 -16.96 -15.29
C ASN A 516 22.97 -16.47 -15.14
N ARG A 517 22.72 -15.14 -15.16
CA ARG A 517 21.38 -14.60 -14.98
C ARG A 517 20.53 -14.79 -16.23
N ARG A 518 19.37 -15.39 -16.07
CA ARG A 518 18.35 -15.61 -17.09
C ARG A 518 16.96 -15.54 -16.41
N PRO A 519 15.91 -15.09 -17.09
CA PRO A 519 15.87 -14.65 -18.49
C PRO A 519 16.61 -13.33 -18.75
N VAL A 520 16.83 -13.01 -20.03
CA VAL A 520 17.42 -11.74 -20.48
C VAL A 520 16.32 -10.84 -21.04
N TYR A 521 16.20 -9.65 -20.50
CA TYR A 521 15.27 -8.62 -20.98
C TYR A 521 16.01 -7.58 -21.80
N LEU A 522 15.40 -7.20 -22.91
CA LEU A 522 15.99 -6.35 -23.93
C LEU A 522 15.16 -5.07 -24.06
N VAL A 523 15.81 -3.92 -24.06
CA VAL A 523 15.21 -2.61 -24.31
C VAL A 523 16.05 -1.82 -25.30
N GLY A 524 15.49 -0.72 -25.78
CA GLY A 524 16.12 0.17 -26.74
C GLY A 524 15.49 0.12 -28.13
N GLY A 525 15.66 1.21 -28.84
CA GLY A 525 14.98 1.42 -30.12
C GLY A 525 15.28 0.35 -31.17
N ILE A 526 16.53 -0.12 -31.26
CA ILE A 526 16.87 -1.16 -32.23
C ILE A 526 16.22 -2.50 -31.90
N VAL A 527 16.10 -2.82 -30.62
CA VAL A 527 15.42 -4.06 -30.19
C VAL A 527 13.93 -4.00 -30.56
N TRP A 528 13.31 -2.83 -30.37
CA TRP A 528 11.96 -2.57 -30.85
C TRP A 528 11.82 -2.74 -32.35
N ALA A 529 12.74 -2.19 -33.14
CA ALA A 529 12.74 -2.34 -34.61
C ALA A 529 12.84 -3.82 -35.02
N ILE A 530 13.76 -4.59 -34.42
CA ILE A 530 13.92 -6.02 -34.70
C ILE A 530 12.65 -6.78 -34.30
N ALA A 531 12.09 -6.53 -33.13
CA ALA A 531 10.86 -7.19 -32.64
C ALA A 531 9.65 -6.88 -33.54
N THR A 532 9.53 -5.64 -34.00
CA THR A 532 8.47 -5.19 -34.91
C THR A 532 8.56 -5.90 -36.24
N MET A 533 9.76 -6.03 -36.81
CA MET A 533 9.96 -6.66 -38.12
C MET A 533 9.94 -8.17 -38.06
N ALA A 534 10.45 -8.77 -36.97
CA ALA A 534 10.45 -10.23 -36.81
C ALA A 534 9.06 -10.79 -36.50
N LYS A 535 8.21 -10.04 -35.80
CA LYS A 535 6.88 -10.48 -35.33
C LYS A 535 5.85 -9.37 -35.47
N PRO A 536 5.50 -8.95 -36.69
CA PRO A 536 4.49 -7.93 -36.92
C PRO A 536 3.15 -8.32 -36.30
N GLY A 537 2.50 -7.37 -35.63
CA GLY A 537 1.19 -7.59 -34.99
C GLY A 537 1.27 -8.25 -33.61
N ASN A 538 2.44 -8.51 -33.05
CA ASN A 538 2.55 -8.99 -31.68
C ASN A 538 2.37 -7.86 -30.66
N TYR A 539 1.27 -7.89 -29.91
CA TYR A 539 0.93 -6.91 -28.85
C TYR A 539 1.47 -7.26 -27.48
N GLN A 540 2.07 -8.45 -27.31
CA GLN A 540 2.50 -8.91 -25.99
C GLN A 540 3.52 -7.93 -25.37
N ASP A 541 3.44 -7.77 -24.05
CA ASP A 541 4.37 -6.95 -23.26
C ASP A 541 5.83 -7.40 -23.45
N PHE A 542 6.00 -8.71 -23.64
CA PHE A 542 7.31 -9.32 -23.85
C PHE A 542 7.34 -10.11 -25.14
N THR A 543 8.15 -9.64 -26.10
CA THR A 543 8.34 -10.33 -27.38
C THR A 543 9.65 -11.13 -27.33
N LYS A 544 9.55 -12.44 -27.44
CA LYS A 544 10.72 -13.33 -27.51
C LYS A 544 11.50 -13.09 -28.81
N LEU A 545 12.80 -12.86 -28.68
CA LEU A 545 13.77 -12.73 -29.78
C LEU A 545 14.88 -13.75 -29.63
N THR A 546 15.31 -14.32 -30.75
CA THR A 546 16.39 -15.29 -30.86
C THR A 546 17.53 -14.74 -31.72
N PRO A 547 18.74 -15.32 -31.68
CA PRO A 547 19.80 -14.98 -32.64
C PRO A 547 19.35 -15.07 -34.10
N ASN A 548 18.47 -16.03 -34.45
CA ASN A 548 17.94 -16.18 -35.81
C ASN A 548 17.07 -15.00 -36.23
N ASP A 549 16.26 -14.43 -35.33
CA ASP A 549 15.46 -13.22 -35.61
C ASP A 549 16.39 -12.03 -35.93
N VAL A 550 17.48 -11.89 -35.18
CA VAL A 550 18.48 -10.84 -35.39
C VAL A 550 19.24 -11.04 -36.72
N ASP A 551 19.60 -12.28 -37.06
CA ASP A 551 20.26 -12.63 -38.32
C ASP A 551 19.35 -12.40 -39.52
N ALA A 552 18.08 -12.75 -39.42
CA ALA A 552 17.08 -12.47 -40.44
C ALA A 552 16.93 -10.95 -40.69
N PHE A 553 16.89 -10.16 -39.62
CA PHE A 553 16.85 -8.70 -39.70
C PHE A 553 18.10 -8.12 -40.39
N ILE A 554 19.29 -8.53 -39.97
CA ILE A 554 20.56 -8.09 -40.60
C ILE A 554 20.58 -8.45 -42.07
N SER A 555 20.16 -9.67 -42.42
CA SER A 555 20.17 -10.16 -43.81
C SER A 555 19.15 -9.41 -44.67
N GLY A 556 17.95 -9.11 -44.13
CA GLY A 556 16.93 -8.34 -44.82
C GLY A 556 17.38 -6.93 -45.14
N ILE A 557 17.95 -6.21 -44.15
CA ILE A 557 18.45 -4.85 -44.31
C ILE A 557 19.64 -4.83 -45.33
N LYS A 558 20.53 -5.81 -45.30
CA LYS A 558 21.65 -5.89 -46.26
C LYS A 558 21.23 -6.17 -47.68
N LYS A 559 20.21 -7.02 -47.89
CA LYS A 559 19.78 -7.47 -49.21
C LYS A 559 18.95 -6.42 -49.92
N ASN A 560 17.94 -5.90 -49.29
CA ASN A 560 17.05 -4.86 -49.80
C ASN A 560 16.27 -4.23 -48.65
N PRO A 561 16.74 -3.09 -48.10
CA PRO A 561 16.09 -2.40 -46.99
C PRO A 561 14.63 -2.07 -47.29
N ASP A 562 14.36 -1.52 -48.49
CA ASP A 562 13.00 -1.07 -48.87
C ASP A 562 12.00 -2.21 -48.91
N SER A 563 12.37 -3.33 -49.53
CA SER A 563 11.52 -4.52 -49.56
C SER A 563 11.33 -5.11 -48.19
N TYR A 564 12.39 -5.19 -47.37
CA TYR A 564 12.33 -5.75 -46.02
C TYR A 564 11.47 -4.90 -45.07
N LEU A 565 11.55 -3.57 -45.16
CA LEU A 565 10.79 -2.64 -44.33
C LEU A 565 9.33 -2.44 -44.81
N ASN A 566 8.92 -3.10 -45.90
CA ASN A 566 7.55 -3.11 -46.41
C ASN A 566 7.01 -4.57 -46.50
N PRO A 567 6.94 -5.33 -45.40
CA PRO A 567 6.50 -6.70 -45.44
C PRO A 567 5.00 -6.81 -45.75
N SER A 568 4.60 -7.91 -46.41
CA SER A 568 3.18 -8.21 -46.56
C SER A 568 2.59 -8.58 -45.19
N LEU A 569 1.50 -7.92 -44.80
CA LEU A 569 0.78 -8.16 -43.54
C LEU A 569 -0.54 -8.93 -43.74
N THR A 570 -0.73 -9.56 -44.88
CA THR A 570 -1.98 -10.30 -45.23
C THR A 570 -2.24 -11.49 -44.31
N HIS A 571 -1.21 -12.02 -43.66
CA HIS A 571 -1.31 -13.07 -42.68
C HIS A 571 -1.98 -12.62 -41.36
N ILE A 572 -2.02 -11.31 -41.07
CA ILE A 572 -2.71 -10.75 -39.93
C ILE A 572 -4.17 -10.55 -40.30
N LYS A 573 -5.05 -11.42 -39.81
CA LYS A 573 -6.48 -11.42 -40.18
C LYS A 573 -7.24 -10.26 -39.56
N ASP A 574 -6.93 -9.93 -38.31
CA ASP A 574 -7.58 -8.84 -37.59
C ASP A 574 -7.16 -7.49 -38.15
N ALA A 575 -8.15 -6.66 -38.51
CA ALA A 575 -7.92 -5.38 -39.18
C ALA A 575 -7.25 -4.34 -38.27
N GLU A 576 -7.61 -4.31 -36.97
CA GLU A 576 -7.03 -3.37 -36.02
C GLU A 576 -5.57 -3.73 -35.72
N THR A 577 -5.28 -5.02 -35.52
CA THR A 577 -3.90 -5.52 -35.35
C THR A 577 -3.05 -5.23 -36.57
N ARG A 578 -3.61 -5.38 -37.77
CA ARG A 578 -2.90 -5.06 -39.03
C ARG A 578 -2.57 -3.57 -39.10
N LYS A 579 -3.55 -2.70 -38.87
CA LYS A 579 -3.36 -1.24 -38.87
C LYS A 579 -2.33 -0.81 -37.84
N TRP A 580 -2.36 -1.42 -36.65
CA TRP A 580 -1.35 -1.17 -35.62
C TRP A 580 0.06 -1.62 -36.08
N ALA A 581 0.19 -2.81 -36.67
CA ALA A 581 1.45 -3.32 -37.17
C ALA A 581 2.03 -2.40 -38.27
N GLU A 582 1.19 -1.93 -39.21
CA GLU A 582 1.55 -0.92 -40.22
C GLU A 582 2.07 0.36 -39.57
N GLY A 583 1.38 0.87 -38.55
CA GLY A 583 1.81 2.05 -37.80
C GLY A 583 3.16 1.85 -37.11
N GLN A 584 3.41 0.69 -36.50
CA GLN A 584 4.70 0.37 -35.88
C GLN A 584 5.83 0.29 -36.91
N ILE A 585 5.61 -0.36 -38.04
CA ILE A 585 6.59 -0.47 -39.12
C ILE A 585 6.93 0.93 -39.70
N ASN A 586 5.94 1.78 -39.94
CA ASN A 586 6.14 3.13 -40.37
C ASN A 586 6.96 3.95 -39.36
N SER A 587 6.64 3.82 -38.07
CA SER A 587 7.42 4.46 -37.01
C SER A 587 8.89 3.99 -36.99
N VAL A 588 9.16 2.71 -37.27
CA VAL A 588 10.55 2.20 -37.38
C VAL A 588 11.27 2.88 -38.51
N LYS A 589 10.63 3.05 -39.70
CA LYS A 589 11.19 3.74 -40.86
C LYS A 589 11.47 5.21 -40.58
N ASP A 590 10.60 5.88 -39.83
CA ASP A 590 10.75 7.29 -39.48
C ASP A 590 11.90 7.55 -38.49
N VAL A 591 12.20 6.56 -37.63
CA VAL A 591 13.19 6.69 -36.54
C VAL A 591 14.60 6.26 -36.96
N PHE A 592 14.73 5.29 -37.88
CA PHE A 592 16.01 4.65 -38.17
C PHE A 592 16.39 4.73 -39.66
N THR A 593 17.64 5.06 -39.92
CA THR A 593 18.23 4.77 -41.22
C THR A 593 18.68 3.32 -41.32
N PRO A 594 18.83 2.75 -42.54
CA PRO A 594 19.32 1.38 -42.71
C PRO A 594 20.68 1.12 -42.01
N GLU A 595 21.59 2.13 -42.01
CA GLU A 595 22.91 2.05 -41.37
C GLU A 595 22.78 1.95 -39.85
N ASN A 596 21.90 2.73 -39.25
CA ASN A 596 21.61 2.69 -37.82
C ASN A 596 20.97 1.35 -37.44
N MET A 597 20.07 0.81 -38.27
CA MET A 597 19.46 -0.50 -38.09
C MET A 597 20.51 -1.63 -38.13
N LEU A 598 21.36 -1.59 -39.16
CA LEU A 598 22.43 -2.57 -39.35
C LEU A 598 23.42 -2.55 -38.17
N SER A 599 23.89 -1.37 -37.78
CA SER A 599 24.83 -1.16 -36.69
C SER A 599 24.27 -1.67 -35.37
N GLY A 600 23.06 -1.28 -35.04
CA GLY A 600 22.40 -1.71 -33.78
C GLY A 600 22.09 -3.22 -33.74
N ALA A 601 21.65 -3.80 -34.87
CA ALA A 601 21.38 -5.24 -34.94
C ALA A 601 22.70 -6.05 -34.80
N LYS A 602 23.80 -5.59 -35.34
CA LYS A 602 25.12 -6.21 -35.16
C LYS A 602 25.62 -6.12 -33.72
N LEU A 603 25.37 -5.01 -33.04
CA LEU A 603 25.64 -4.91 -31.60
C LEU A 603 24.87 -5.99 -30.84
N LEU A 604 23.57 -6.11 -31.06
CA LEU A 604 22.74 -7.13 -30.38
C LEU A 604 23.20 -8.56 -30.69
N LYS A 605 23.51 -8.85 -31.97
CA LYS A 605 24.06 -10.14 -32.39
C LYS A 605 25.35 -10.49 -31.65
N SER A 606 26.26 -9.54 -31.56
CA SER A 606 27.55 -9.74 -30.90
C SER A 606 27.39 -9.96 -29.39
N ILE A 607 26.49 -9.23 -28.75
CA ILE A 607 26.14 -9.43 -27.34
C ILE A 607 25.56 -10.84 -27.14
N PHE A 608 24.64 -11.29 -28.00
CA PHE A 608 24.07 -12.63 -27.91
C PHE A 608 25.16 -13.71 -28.04
N THR A 609 26.08 -13.51 -28.96
CA THR A 609 27.20 -14.45 -29.20
C THR A 609 28.17 -14.50 -28.03
N GLU A 610 28.70 -13.36 -27.58
CA GLU A 610 29.70 -13.27 -26.50
C GLU A 610 29.13 -13.76 -25.15
N MET A 611 27.87 -13.47 -24.87
CA MET A 611 27.20 -13.85 -23.61
C MET A 611 26.46 -15.19 -23.73
N LYS A 612 26.53 -15.88 -24.87
CA LYS A 612 25.85 -17.17 -25.16
C LYS A 612 24.35 -17.10 -24.87
N ILE A 613 23.70 -16.01 -25.28
CA ILE A 613 22.26 -15.80 -25.10
C ILE A 613 21.52 -16.55 -26.21
N LYS A 614 20.69 -17.51 -25.83
CA LYS A 614 19.87 -18.29 -26.78
C LYS A 614 18.54 -17.59 -27.11
N GLU A 615 18.05 -16.80 -26.17
CA GLU A 615 16.81 -16.03 -26.31
C GLU A 615 16.82 -14.82 -25.36
N GLY A 616 16.18 -13.75 -25.79
CA GLY A 616 15.91 -12.55 -24.99
C GLY A 616 14.47 -12.10 -25.17
N TYR A 617 13.97 -11.33 -24.26
CA TYR A 617 12.59 -10.83 -24.24
C TYR A 617 12.59 -9.31 -24.41
N PHE A 618 12.14 -8.83 -25.56
CA PHE A 618 11.93 -7.40 -25.74
C PHE A 618 10.79 -6.93 -24.84
N ALA A 619 11.09 -6.04 -23.90
CA ALA A 619 10.11 -5.40 -23.02
C ALA A 619 9.52 -4.18 -23.75
N ARG A 620 8.30 -4.33 -24.30
CA ARG A 620 7.64 -3.31 -25.14
C ARG A 620 7.46 -1.98 -24.40
N TRP A 621 7.02 -2.05 -23.18
CA TRP A 621 6.78 -0.89 -22.30
C TRP A 621 7.97 -0.59 -21.39
N GLY A 622 9.03 -1.39 -21.50
CA GLY A 622 10.24 -1.24 -20.70
C GLY A 622 10.97 0.06 -21.02
N SER A 623 11.23 0.85 -19.98
CA SER A 623 12.13 1.99 -20.04
C SER A 623 12.67 2.33 -18.67
N TRP A 624 13.87 2.87 -18.62
CA TRP A 624 14.43 3.34 -17.35
C TRP A 624 13.60 4.51 -16.76
N LEU A 625 12.94 5.32 -17.61
CA LEU A 625 12.06 6.38 -17.13
C LEU A 625 10.84 5.82 -16.38
N ALA A 626 10.17 4.78 -16.91
CA ALA A 626 9.09 4.11 -16.22
C ALA A 626 9.58 3.46 -14.91
N GLY A 627 10.75 2.83 -14.93
CA GLY A 627 11.36 2.27 -13.72
C GLY A 627 11.73 3.33 -12.68
N LYS A 628 12.19 4.50 -13.11
CA LYS A 628 12.44 5.66 -12.23
C LYS A 628 11.14 6.13 -11.57
N VAL A 629 10.08 6.31 -12.34
CA VAL A 629 8.76 6.73 -11.83
C VAL A 629 8.23 5.70 -10.84
N TYR A 630 8.27 4.43 -11.21
CA TYR A 630 7.83 3.33 -10.35
C TYR A 630 8.60 3.31 -9.01
N LEU A 631 9.94 3.37 -9.08
CA LEU A 631 10.78 3.33 -7.88
C LEU A 631 10.57 4.55 -6.99
N GLN A 632 10.42 5.74 -7.57
CA GLN A 632 10.18 6.96 -6.79
C GLN A 632 8.83 6.92 -6.08
N ALA A 633 7.78 6.41 -6.73
CA ALA A 633 6.50 6.19 -6.11
C ALA A 633 6.59 5.17 -4.96
N TYR A 634 7.33 4.08 -5.18
CA TYR A 634 7.59 3.06 -4.15
C TYR A 634 8.45 3.60 -3.00
N ASP A 635 9.48 4.40 -3.31
CA ASP A 635 10.42 4.99 -2.34
C ASP A 635 9.79 6.07 -1.49
N ALA A 636 8.92 6.90 -2.07
CA ALA A 636 8.17 7.90 -1.31
C ALA A 636 7.36 7.22 -0.19
N GLU A 637 6.83 6.02 -0.45
CA GLU A 637 6.15 5.21 0.56
C GLU A 637 7.11 4.59 1.59
N GLU A 638 8.30 4.10 1.17
CA GLU A 638 9.29 3.54 2.11
C GLU A 638 10.07 4.60 2.90
N GLN A 639 10.36 5.75 2.31
CA GLN A 639 11.08 6.83 3.03
C GLN A 639 10.22 7.45 4.10
N ALA A 640 8.92 7.57 3.88
CA ALA A 640 7.97 7.92 4.92
C ALA A 640 8.02 6.93 6.10
N ALA A 641 8.42 5.67 5.85
CA ALA A 641 8.62 4.65 6.88
C ALA A 641 9.96 4.71 7.62
N LYS A 642 11.00 5.32 7.02
CA LYS A 642 12.38 5.32 7.57
C LYS A 642 12.76 6.62 8.27
N GLN A 643 12.00 7.69 8.11
CA GLN A 643 12.23 8.97 8.81
C GLN A 643 11.65 8.96 10.24
N GLN A 644 11.34 7.78 10.71
CA GLN A 644 10.85 7.43 12.04
C GLN A 644 11.73 6.37 12.68
#